data_ee14b0d9c8199edee074da183105a220
#
_entry.id   ee14b0d9c8199edee074da183105a220
#
_cell.length_a   1.000
_cell.length_b   1.000
_cell.length_c   1.000
_cell.angle_alpha   90.00
_cell.angle_beta   90.00
_cell.angle_gamma   90.00
#
_symmetry.space_group_name_H-M   'P 1'
#
loop_
_entity.id
_entity.type
_entity.pdbx_description
1 polymer ?
#
loop_
_entity_poly.entity_id
_entity_poly.type
_entity_poly.pdbx_seq_one_letter_code
_entity_poly.pdbx_strand_id
1 'polypeptide(L)'
;MKDLKNFASEAFKKAYHYEKPLGAFCGPEGTKISLWAPTAEAVFLHLYAKGNGGTALETIPMERVKQGVWVYKSSLNLHGRYYDFDVTVDGVTRRTADPYAKACGVNGNRSMVIDLKKTDPQGWEQDKAPAATPEQVIWELHVKDFSWDPAGGFADKDRGKFSALCRTGTTLNGDGKHPTGMGYVKRLGVTHIQMMPIYDYGSVDETNWERGYNWGYDPVNYNVPEGSYSSDPYHGEVRIRELKEMIQHLHKEGYRVIMDVVYNHTYVADSWLERTVPGYYYRQKSDGSLSNGSGCGNDIASERSMCGKYILDSCLYWVNEYHIDGFRFDLMGLLDQELMESVQNALDAQYGEGEKLIYGEPWRADNTHLSRPVVLCDKNSLKTISGKIGAFCDDTRDAVKGSLMDLNARGFVNGGGIHAHKLHHCLTGWAGTYGAFRTPYQTITYLSCHDDWTLWDKLVSTMDEKKDFTGYGSEVLRANRLAAAINFCCQGRPFFLAGEEFGRTKGGVKNSYCSKTEVNQLDWNRAWKNEDLVNYYRGLIALRMQMPGMQDKSEHADQRVLWVKELAEDCVMACLDNKGGKWQQAILIFNCSGRSGYAQLPAGTWQILADGEDSFRWQQDSAVTEKIKVSQWSAMILGLK
;
A
#
# COMPACT_ATOMS: atom_id res chain seq x y z
N MET A 1 43.60 -1.79 -4.91
CA MET A 1 42.53 -2.14 -3.92
C MET A 1 41.79 -0.92 -3.34
N LYS A 2 42.44 0.26 -3.17
CA LYS A 2 41.74 1.47 -2.67
C LYS A 2 40.57 1.94 -3.56
N ASP A 3 40.65 1.76 -4.90
CA ASP A 3 39.60 2.18 -5.84
C ASP A 3 38.36 1.29 -5.83
N LEU A 4 38.45 0.06 -5.30
CA LEU A 4 37.35 -0.87 -5.22
C LEU A 4 36.44 -0.67 -3.99
N LYS A 5 36.78 0.26 -3.08
CA LYS A 5 35.89 0.67 -1.96
C LYS A 5 34.99 1.84 -2.31
N ASN A 6 35.11 2.40 -3.52
CA ASN A 6 34.12 3.37 -4.02
C ASN A 6 32.95 2.65 -4.68
N PHE A 7 31.99 2.26 -3.86
CA PHE A 7 30.80 1.47 -4.24
C PHE A 7 29.90 2.13 -5.29
N ALA A 8 29.97 3.45 -5.44
CA ALA A 8 29.20 4.20 -6.44
C ALA A 8 29.93 4.33 -7.78
N SER A 9 31.18 3.84 -7.90
CA SER A 9 31.97 3.99 -9.11
C SER A 9 31.53 3.02 -10.23
N GLU A 10 31.66 3.49 -11.49
CA GLU A 10 31.45 2.61 -12.66
C GLU A 10 32.47 1.46 -12.69
N ALA A 11 33.65 1.63 -12.13
CA ALA A 11 34.66 0.57 -12.02
C ALA A 11 34.18 -0.56 -11.10
N PHE A 12 33.60 -0.23 -9.94
CA PHE A 12 32.98 -1.22 -9.04
C PHE A 12 31.81 -1.93 -9.70
N LYS A 13 30.89 -1.18 -10.32
CA LYS A 13 29.75 -1.73 -11.05
C LYS A 13 30.23 -2.72 -12.12
N LYS A 14 31.15 -2.33 -12.98
CA LYS A 14 31.69 -3.19 -14.05
C LYS A 14 32.35 -4.46 -13.52
N ALA A 15 33.03 -4.37 -12.37
CA ALA A 15 33.74 -5.51 -11.77
C ALA A 15 32.79 -6.50 -11.07
N TYR A 16 31.71 -6.01 -10.45
CA TYR A 16 30.94 -6.80 -9.48
C TYR A 16 29.43 -6.88 -9.76
N HIS A 17 28.91 -6.20 -10.78
CA HIS A 17 27.50 -6.39 -11.16
C HIS A 17 27.26 -7.82 -11.63
N TYR A 18 26.20 -8.46 -11.12
CA TYR A 18 25.89 -9.87 -11.35
C TYR A 18 24.43 -10.05 -11.73
N GLU A 19 24.20 -10.52 -12.96
CA GLU A 19 22.84 -10.60 -13.54
C GLU A 19 22.05 -11.84 -13.13
N LYS A 20 22.75 -12.94 -12.73
CA LYS A 20 22.09 -14.21 -12.47
C LYS A 20 21.38 -14.21 -11.11
N PRO A 21 20.39 -15.10 -10.89
CA PRO A 21 19.74 -15.25 -9.61
C PRO A 21 20.69 -15.59 -8.46
N LEU A 22 20.43 -14.97 -7.29
CA LEU A 22 21.12 -15.21 -6.03
C LEU A 22 20.18 -15.90 -5.03
N GLY A 23 20.73 -16.36 -3.90
CA GLY A 23 20.00 -17.11 -2.89
C GLY A 23 20.08 -18.63 -3.07
N ALA A 24 19.19 -19.36 -2.40
CA ALA A 24 19.13 -20.81 -2.43
C ALA A 24 18.09 -21.32 -3.43
N PHE A 25 18.50 -22.29 -4.24
CA PHE A 25 17.66 -23.02 -5.19
C PHE A 25 17.86 -24.52 -4.98
N CYS A 26 16.79 -25.27 -4.89
CA CYS A 26 16.83 -26.72 -4.75
C CYS A 26 15.80 -27.41 -5.66
N GLY A 27 16.07 -28.64 -6.01
CA GLY A 27 15.21 -29.44 -6.87
C GLY A 27 15.79 -30.84 -7.11
N PRO A 28 15.33 -31.56 -8.13
CA PRO A 28 15.83 -32.90 -8.48
C PRO A 28 17.32 -32.92 -8.79
N GLU A 29 17.87 -31.84 -9.35
CA GLU A 29 19.29 -31.69 -9.72
C GLU A 29 20.21 -31.43 -8.50
N GLY A 30 19.66 -31.30 -7.30
CA GLY A 30 20.38 -30.96 -6.07
C GLY A 30 20.08 -29.55 -5.57
N THR A 31 21.04 -28.96 -4.85
CA THR A 31 20.92 -27.63 -4.25
C THR A 31 22.09 -26.74 -4.65
N LYS A 32 21.78 -25.50 -5.00
CA LYS A 32 22.75 -24.42 -5.22
C LYS A 32 22.41 -23.24 -4.32
N ILE A 33 23.40 -22.74 -3.55
CA ILE A 33 23.30 -21.53 -2.74
C ILE A 33 24.32 -20.52 -3.26
N SER A 34 23.90 -19.28 -3.53
CA SER A 34 24.76 -18.24 -4.09
C SER A 34 24.61 -16.95 -3.29
N LEU A 35 25.72 -16.43 -2.77
CA LEU A 35 25.79 -15.19 -2.01
C LEU A 35 26.67 -14.17 -2.74
N TRP A 36 26.18 -12.94 -2.93
CA TRP A 36 26.99 -11.84 -3.46
C TRP A 36 27.66 -11.10 -2.29
N ALA A 37 28.96 -11.28 -2.16
CA ALA A 37 29.80 -10.67 -1.14
C ALA A 37 31.17 -10.32 -1.73
N PRO A 38 31.26 -9.27 -2.58
CA PRO A 38 32.46 -8.96 -3.36
C PRO A 38 33.67 -8.56 -2.51
N THR A 39 33.43 -8.01 -1.32
CA THR A 39 34.48 -7.58 -0.38
C THR A 39 34.91 -8.68 0.59
N ALA A 40 34.22 -9.82 0.59
CA ALA A 40 34.53 -10.92 1.51
C ALA A 40 35.86 -11.61 1.18
N GLU A 41 36.62 -11.93 2.20
CA GLU A 41 37.86 -12.73 2.18
C GLU A 41 37.56 -14.22 2.28
N ALA A 42 36.52 -14.57 3.05
CA ALA A 42 36.03 -15.93 3.24
C ALA A 42 34.52 -15.92 3.51
N VAL A 43 33.82 -16.96 3.05
CA VAL A 43 32.42 -17.24 3.37
C VAL A 43 32.28 -18.71 3.73
N PHE A 44 31.66 -18.96 4.88
CA PHE A 44 31.29 -20.32 5.33
C PHE A 44 29.77 -20.43 5.39
N LEU A 45 29.22 -21.48 4.83
CA LEU A 45 27.83 -21.88 4.93
C LEU A 45 27.66 -22.82 6.12
N HIS A 46 26.65 -22.54 6.95
CA HIS A 46 26.25 -23.44 8.03
C HIS A 46 24.87 -24.01 7.71
N LEU A 47 24.72 -25.33 7.80
CA LEU A 47 23.45 -26.04 7.63
C LEU A 47 22.90 -26.49 8.99
N TYR A 48 21.58 -26.39 9.16
CA TYR A 48 20.89 -26.71 10.40
C TYR A 48 19.65 -27.57 10.16
N ALA A 49 19.25 -28.33 11.19
CA ALA A 49 17.98 -29.06 11.18
C ALA A 49 16.77 -28.17 11.52
N LYS A 50 16.96 -27.05 12.24
CA LYS A 50 15.89 -26.19 12.78
C LYS A 50 16.14 -24.74 12.43
N GLY A 51 15.04 -23.97 12.33
CA GLY A 51 15.05 -22.54 12.03
C GLY A 51 15.53 -21.66 13.19
N ASN A 52 15.57 -22.20 14.41
CA ASN A 52 16.08 -21.52 15.59
C ASN A 52 16.83 -22.50 16.51
N GLY A 53 17.78 -21.98 17.29
CA GLY A 53 18.59 -22.77 18.22
C GLY A 53 19.39 -23.89 17.55
N GLY A 54 19.93 -24.80 18.39
CA GLY A 54 20.72 -25.93 17.92
C GLY A 54 22.10 -25.58 17.38
N THR A 55 22.92 -26.60 17.13
CA THR A 55 24.25 -26.48 16.52
C THR A 55 24.17 -26.73 15.02
N ALA A 56 25.11 -26.17 14.26
CA ALA A 56 25.23 -26.46 12.84
C ALA A 56 25.52 -27.98 12.65
N LEU A 57 24.80 -28.59 11.71
CA LEU A 57 25.05 -29.95 11.26
C LEU A 57 26.36 -30.04 10.47
N GLU A 58 26.59 -29.02 9.65
CA GLU A 58 27.74 -28.88 8.79
C GLU A 58 28.17 -27.42 8.70
N THR A 59 29.48 -27.20 8.59
CA THR A 59 30.09 -25.90 8.28
C THR A 59 30.97 -26.09 7.04
N ILE A 60 30.66 -25.39 5.97
CA ILE A 60 31.23 -25.67 4.66
C ILE A 60 31.83 -24.39 4.07
N PRO A 61 33.11 -24.36 3.66
CA PRO A 61 33.65 -23.21 2.93
C PRO A 61 32.98 -23.09 1.56
N MET A 62 32.57 -21.86 1.19
CA MET A 62 32.02 -21.58 -0.12
C MET A 62 33.12 -21.25 -1.13
N GLU A 63 32.87 -21.57 -2.38
CA GLU A 63 33.78 -21.27 -3.50
C GLU A 63 33.50 -19.84 -4.02
N ARG A 64 34.56 -19.01 -4.10
CA ARG A 64 34.48 -17.70 -4.75
C ARG A 64 34.55 -17.83 -6.27
N VAL A 65 33.53 -17.33 -6.95
CA VAL A 65 33.45 -17.29 -8.41
C VAL A 65 33.58 -15.84 -8.94
N LYS A 66 33.25 -15.59 -10.21
CA LYS A 66 33.33 -14.26 -10.83
C LYS A 66 32.38 -13.27 -10.17
N GLN A 67 32.70 -11.96 -10.30
CA GLN A 67 31.86 -10.83 -9.88
C GLN A 67 31.54 -10.80 -8.37
N GLY A 68 32.41 -11.39 -7.54
CA GLY A 68 32.27 -11.35 -6.08
C GLY A 68 31.17 -12.27 -5.53
N VAL A 69 30.73 -13.25 -6.31
CA VAL A 69 29.74 -14.24 -5.87
C VAL A 69 30.44 -15.44 -5.23
N TRP A 70 29.86 -15.94 -4.16
CA TRP A 70 30.26 -17.17 -3.46
C TRP A 70 29.19 -18.23 -3.70
N VAL A 71 29.59 -19.47 -3.96
CA VAL A 71 28.70 -20.56 -4.37
C VAL A 71 28.98 -21.82 -3.58
N TYR A 72 27.90 -22.45 -3.15
CA TYR A 72 27.86 -23.84 -2.67
C TYR A 72 26.98 -24.67 -3.63
N LYS A 73 27.41 -25.90 -3.93
CA LYS A 73 26.64 -26.87 -4.71
C LYS A 73 26.61 -28.21 -4.04
N SER A 74 25.47 -28.86 -4.02
CA SER A 74 25.26 -30.22 -3.54
C SER A 74 24.40 -30.99 -4.53
N SER A 75 24.70 -32.28 -4.70
CA SER A 75 23.82 -33.19 -5.43
C SER A 75 22.56 -33.57 -4.64
N LEU A 76 22.52 -33.23 -3.34
CA LEU A 76 21.37 -33.50 -2.48
C LEU A 76 20.36 -32.35 -2.60
N ASN A 77 19.08 -32.70 -2.63
CA ASN A 77 18.01 -31.75 -2.44
C ASN A 77 17.90 -31.40 -0.93
N LEU A 78 18.34 -30.20 -0.55
CA LEU A 78 18.35 -29.73 0.82
C LEU A 78 17.05 -29.03 1.24
N HIS A 79 15.96 -29.19 0.52
CA HIS A 79 14.65 -28.67 0.91
C HIS A 79 14.33 -28.99 2.37
N GLY A 80 13.91 -27.98 3.14
CA GLY A 80 13.63 -28.09 4.57
C GLY A 80 14.83 -27.88 5.47
N ARG A 81 16.06 -27.74 4.93
CA ARG A 81 17.23 -27.39 5.73
C ARG A 81 17.29 -25.88 5.95
N TYR A 82 17.68 -25.48 7.15
CA TYR A 82 17.95 -24.10 7.47
C TYR A 82 19.43 -23.79 7.32
N TYR A 83 19.75 -22.52 7.03
CA TYR A 83 21.13 -22.11 6.82
C TYR A 83 21.37 -20.64 7.18
N ASP A 84 22.62 -20.32 7.45
CA ASP A 84 23.18 -18.97 7.58
C ASP A 84 24.64 -18.97 7.11
N PHE A 85 25.25 -17.79 7.09
CA PHE A 85 26.64 -17.65 6.66
C PHE A 85 27.50 -16.99 7.73
N ASP A 86 28.77 -17.34 7.80
CA ASP A 86 29.84 -16.52 8.34
C ASP A 86 30.54 -15.82 7.17
N VAL A 87 30.49 -14.48 7.15
CA VAL A 87 31.15 -13.64 6.13
C VAL A 87 32.28 -12.85 6.77
N THR A 88 33.52 -13.04 6.28
CA THR A 88 34.71 -12.33 6.77
C THR A 88 35.09 -11.21 5.82
N VAL A 89 35.08 -9.97 6.32
CA VAL A 89 35.48 -8.76 5.60
C VAL A 89 36.43 -7.95 6.47
N ASP A 90 37.56 -7.52 5.93
CA ASP A 90 38.62 -6.79 6.63
C ASP A 90 39.02 -7.49 7.96
N GLY A 91 39.11 -8.81 7.96
CA GLY A 91 39.46 -9.64 9.11
C GLY A 91 38.34 -9.80 10.17
N VAL A 92 37.15 -9.19 9.96
CA VAL A 92 36.01 -9.30 10.88
C VAL A 92 34.99 -10.27 10.31
N THR A 93 34.66 -11.32 11.07
CA THR A 93 33.64 -12.31 10.70
C THR A 93 32.28 -11.92 11.31
N ARG A 94 31.23 -11.88 10.45
CA ARG A 94 29.85 -11.61 10.85
C ARG A 94 28.93 -12.76 10.46
N ARG A 95 28.09 -13.19 11.39
CA ARG A 95 27.01 -14.16 11.12
C ARG A 95 25.86 -13.42 10.45
N THR A 96 25.34 -13.94 9.33
CA THR A 96 24.25 -13.34 8.57
C THR A 96 23.31 -14.38 7.99
N ALA A 97 22.00 -14.08 7.96
CA ALA A 97 21.07 -14.78 7.08
C ALA A 97 21.32 -14.37 5.61
N ASP A 98 20.71 -15.10 4.69
CA ASP A 98 20.77 -14.79 3.27
C ASP A 98 19.85 -13.60 2.92
N PRO A 99 20.37 -12.48 2.41
CA PRO A 99 19.51 -11.37 1.95
C PRO A 99 18.49 -11.78 0.87
N TYR A 100 18.77 -12.82 0.09
CA TYR A 100 17.89 -13.37 -0.94
C TYR A 100 17.04 -14.56 -0.46
N ALA A 101 16.97 -14.81 0.86
CA ALA A 101 16.14 -15.88 1.41
C ALA A 101 14.68 -15.72 0.99
N LYS A 102 14.04 -16.83 0.63
CA LYS A 102 12.60 -16.92 0.25
C LYS A 102 11.77 -17.59 1.34
N ALA A 103 12.44 -18.18 2.32
CA ALA A 103 11.87 -18.78 3.51
C ALA A 103 12.84 -18.62 4.67
N CYS A 104 12.32 -18.55 5.87
CA CYS A 104 13.12 -18.48 7.09
C CYS A 104 12.47 -19.26 8.23
N GLY A 105 13.24 -19.44 9.30
CA GLY A 105 12.72 -19.92 10.58
C GLY A 105 12.01 -18.78 11.33
N VAL A 106 11.47 -19.13 12.49
CA VAL A 106 10.78 -18.20 13.38
C VAL A 106 11.64 -16.97 13.71
N ASN A 107 11.02 -15.78 13.69
CA ASN A 107 11.66 -14.48 13.89
C ASN A 107 12.74 -14.13 12.83
N GLY A 108 12.72 -14.75 11.66
CA GLY A 108 13.52 -14.33 10.51
C GLY A 108 15.05 -14.50 10.60
N ASN A 109 15.59 -15.01 11.70
CA ASN A 109 17.04 -15.00 11.97
C ASN A 109 17.87 -16.04 11.21
N ARG A 110 17.24 -17.01 10.58
CA ARG A 110 17.90 -18.09 9.83
C ARG A 110 17.13 -18.41 8.56
N SER A 111 17.80 -18.39 7.44
CA SER A 111 17.22 -18.71 6.13
C SER A 111 16.87 -20.20 6.00
N MET A 112 15.96 -20.54 5.11
CA MET A 112 15.55 -21.91 4.81
C MET A 112 15.70 -22.20 3.31
N VAL A 113 16.25 -23.38 2.98
CA VAL A 113 16.24 -23.90 1.61
C VAL A 113 14.84 -24.42 1.30
N ILE A 114 14.17 -23.83 0.34
CA ILE A 114 12.77 -24.11 0.00
C ILE A 114 12.60 -24.47 -1.47
N ASP A 115 11.86 -25.53 -1.75
CA ASP A 115 11.25 -25.80 -3.05
C ASP A 115 9.85 -25.16 -3.04
N LEU A 116 9.73 -24.01 -3.66
CA LEU A 116 8.51 -23.19 -3.61
C LEU A 116 7.30 -23.91 -4.21
N LYS A 117 7.51 -24.81 -5.19
CA LYS A 117 6.41 -25.60 -5.79
C LYS A 117 5.69 -26.48 -4.77
N LYS A 118 6.38 -26.89 -3.69
CA LYS A 118 5.77 -27.67 -2.62
C LYS A 118 4.85 -26.83 -1.71
N THR A 119 4.87 -25.51 -1.86
CA THR A 119 4.02 -24.60 -1.12
C THR A 119 2.79 -24.15 -1.89
N ASP A 120 2.66 -24.56 -3.16
CA ASP A 120 1.54 -24.19 -4.01
C ASP A 120 0.24 -24.82 -3.49
N PRO A 121 -0.82 -24.03 -3.26
CA PRO A 121 -2.14 -24.57 -2.97
C PRO A 121 -2.73 -25.25 -4.22
N GLN A 122 -3.77 -26.04 -4.01
CA GLN A 122 -4.44 -26.71 -5.11
C GLN A 122 -4.96 -25.70 -6.15
N GLY A 123 -4.58 -25.89 -7.41
CA GLY A 123 -4.99 -25.02 -8.52
C GLY A 123 -4.21 -23.70 -8.61
N TRP A 124 -3.06 -23.60 -7.95
CA TRP A 124 -2.22 -22.40 -7.99
C TRP A 124 -1.74 -22.03 -9.40
N GLU A 125 -1.39 -23.01 -10.21
CA GLU A 125 -0.95 -22.78 -11.60
C GLU A 125 -2.04 -22.18 -12.50
N GLN A 126 -3.32 -22.31 -12.13
CA GLN A 126 -4.46 -21.74 -12.82
C GLN A 126 -4.92 -20.42 -12.20
N ASP A 127 -4.32 -20.00 -11.08
CA ASP A 127 -4.67 -18.75 -10.43
C ASP A 127 -4.38 -17.57 -11.36
N LYS A 128 -5.33 -16.66 -11.46
CA LYS A 128 -5.24 -15.44 -12.28
C LYS A 128 -5.91 -14.30 -11.55
N ALA A 129 -5.27 -13.14 -11.64
CA ALA A 129 -5.89 -11.89 -11.23
C ALA A 129 -7.22 -11.69 -11.97
N PRO A 130 -8.22 -11.09 -11.33
CA PRO A 130 -9.43 -10.61 -12.00
C PRO A 130 -9.06 -9.69 -13.18
N ALA A 131 -9.90 -9.68 -14.22
CA ALA A 131 -9.68 -8.78 -15.35
C ALA A 131 -9.54 -7.32 -14.87
N ALA A 132 -8.60 -6.59 -15.47
CA ALA A 132 -8.43 -5.17 -15.16
C ALA A 132 -9.73 -4.41 -15.47
N THR A 133 -10.20 -3.63 -14.52
CA THR A 133 -11.34 -2.74 -14.68
C THR A 133 -10.87 -1.35 -15.10
N PRO A 134 -11.67 -0.58 -15.88
CA PRO A 134 -11.33 0.80 -16.24
C PRO A 134 -11.10 1.69 -15.02
N GLU A 135 -11.73 1.36 -13.90
CA GLU A 135 -11.63 2.08 -12.64
C GLU A 135 -11.03 1.18 -11.56
N GLN A 136 -10.08 1.73 -10.79
CA GLN A 136 -9.48 1.09 -9.64
C GLN A 136 -9.93 1.83 -8.38
N VAL A 137 -10.60 1.12 -7.48
CA VAL A 137 -10.97 1.58 -6.14
C VAL A 137 -10.17 0.76 -5.14
N ILE A 138 -9.29 1.43 -4.41
CA ILE A 138 -8.29 0.79 -3.55
C ILE A 138 -8.73 0.89 -2.09
N TRP A 139 -8.73 -0.22 -1.38
CA TRP A 139 -9.05 -0.34 0.05
C TRP A 139 -7.81 -0.84 0.80
N GLU A 140 -7.28 -0.03 1.72
CA GLU A 140 -6.08 -0.35 2.48
C GLU A 140 -6.39 -1.17 3.71
N LEU A 141 -5.68 -2.28 3.91
CA LEU A 141 -5.95 -3.25 4.95
C LEU A 141 -4.68 -3.75 5.65
N HIS A 142 -4.72 -3.83 6.98
CA HIS A 142 -3.75 -4.57 7.79
C HIS A 142 -4.30 -5.95 8.17
N VAL A 143 -3.51 -7.00 7.98
CA VAL A 143 -3.95 -8.41 8.16
C VAL A 143 -4.52 -8.65 9.56
N LYS A 144 -3.83 -8.17 10.61
CA LYS A 144 -4.27 -8.39 11.99
C LYS A 144 -5.53 -7.60 12.32
N ASP A 145 -5.63 -6.34 11.86
CA ASP A 145 -6.78 -5.46 12.13
C ASP A 145 -8.09 -6.04 11.61
N PHE A 146 -8.02 -6.73 10.46
CA PHE A 146 -9.18 -7.26 9.75
C PHE A 146 -10.05 -8.18 10.60
N SER A 147 -9.43 -9.02 11.40
CA SER A 147 -10.13 -10.12 12.07
C SER A 147 -9.94 -10.15 13.59
N TRP A 148 -9.25 -9.14 14.15
CA TRP A 148 -8.91 -9.16 15.57
C TRP A 148 -10.11 -8.95 16.49
N ASP A 149 -11.08 -8.12 16.10
CA ASP A 149 -12.32 -7.90 16.88
C ASP A 149 -13.09 -9.21 17.07
N PRO A 150 -13.32 -9.67 18.33
CA PRO A 150 -14.13 -10.85 18.61
C PRO A 150 -15.54 -10.79 18.02
N ALA A 151 -16.12 -9.59 17.92
CA ALA A 151 -17.44 -9.38 17.33
C ALA A 151 -17.47 -9.71 15.83
N GLY A 152 -16.32 -9.81 15.17
CA GLY A 152 -16.21 -10.18 13.75
C GLY A 152 -16.63 -11.61 13.43
N GLY A 153 -16.82 -12.47 14.44
CA GLY A 153 -17.27 -13.85 14.24
C GLY A 153 -16.23 -14.79 13.65
N PHE A 154 -14.94 -14.39 13.66
CA PHE A 154 -13.84 -15.25 13.25
C PHE A 154 -13.48 -16.28 14.32
N ALA A 155 -13.12 -17.48 13.91
CA ALA A 155 -12.58 -18.48 14.84
C ALA A 155 -11.22 -17.99 15.40
N ASP A 156 -10.93 -18.28 16.68
CA ASP A 156 -9.72 -17.82 17.35
C ASP A 156 -8.43 -18.17 16.57
N LYS A 157 -8.36 -19.35 15.96
CA LYS A 157 -7.22 -19.79 15.15
C LYS A 157 -6.99 -18.96 13.88
N ASP A 158 -8.01 -18.28 13.37
CA ASP A 158 -7.93 -17.45 12.15
C ASP A 158 -7.72 -15.96 12.48
N ARG A 159 -7.97 -15.54 13.74
CA ARG A 159 -7.87 -14.12 14.12
C ARG A 159 -6.44 -13.61 13.97
N GLY A 160 -6.28 -12.50 13.25
CA GLY A 160 -4.98 -11.88 12.96
C GLY A 160 -4.09 -12.65 11.98
N LYS A 161 -4.64 -13.60 11.22
CA LYS A 161 -3.91 -14.50 10.32
C LYS A 161 -4.33 -14.32 8.86
N PHE A 162 -3.47 -14.74 7.92
CA PHE A 162 -3.81 -14.82 6.49
C PHE A 162 -5.08 -15.61 6.25
N SER A 163 -5.28 -16.70 7.01
CA SER A 163 -6.46 -17.56 6.88
C SER A 163 -7.79 -16.85 7.14
N ALA A 164 -7.81 -15.74 7.90
CA ALA A 164 -9.03 -14.96 8.13
C ALA A 164 -9.60 -14.37 6.84
N LEU A 165 -8.72 -13.95 5.90
CA LEU A 165 -9.15 -13.41 4.60
C LEU A 165 -9.70 -14.49 3.65
N CYS A 166 -9.53 -15.77 3.99
CA CYS A 166 -10.14 -16.89 3.28
C CYS A 166 -11.55 -17.25 3.81
N ARG A 167 -12.08 -16.55 4.82
CA ARG A 167 -13.38 -16.83 5.42
C ARG A 167 -14.48 -15.94 4.85
N THR A 168 -15.51 -16.56 4.28
CA THR A 168 -16.62 -15.83 3.61
C THR A 168 -17.92 -15.80 4.40
N GLY A 169 -18.08 -16.65 5.40
CA GLY A 169 -19.34 -16.82 6.13
C GLY A 169 -19.38 -16.18 7.52
N THR A 170 -18.42 -15.30 7.85
CA THR A 170 -18.40 -14.64 9.16
C THR A 170 -19.51 -13.60 9.27
N THR A 171 -20.11 -13.49 10.46
CA THR A 171 -21.18 -12.54 10.77
C THR A 171 -20.97 -11.94 12.15
N LEU A 172 -21.53 -10.75 12.37
CA LEU A 172 -21.44 -10.03 13.63
C LEU A 172 -21.91 -10.89 14.81
N ASN A 173 -21.02 -11.18 15.75
CA ASN A 173 -21.28 -12.07 16.88
C ASN A 173 -21.86 -13.45 16.49
N GLY A 174 -21.65 -13.91 15.26
CA GLY A 174 -22.21 -15.17 14.76
C GLY A 174 -23.71 -15.16 14.53
N ASP A 175 -24.35 -14.01 14.31
CA ASP A 175 -25.80 -13.84 14.22
C ASP A 175 -26.43 -14.37 12.91
N GLY A 176 -25.60 -14.73 11.92
CA GLY A 176 -26.04 -15.23 10.62
C GLY A 176 -26.74 -14.20 9.71
N LYS A 177 -26.77 -12.92 10.10
CA LYS A 177 -27.50 -11.85 9.37
C LYS A 177 -26.62 -10.70 8.91
N HIS A 178 -25.65 -10.32 9.71
CA HIS A 178 -24.81 -9.15 9.48
C HIS A 178 -23.40 -9.58 9.03
N PRO A 179 -23.13 -9.69 7.72
CA PRO A 179 -21.83 -10.13 7.21
C PRO A 179 -20.67 -9.28 7.72
N THR A 180 -19.60 -9.93 8.13
CA THR A 180 -18.30 -9.34 8.48
C THR A 180 -17.22 -9.88 7.54
N GLY A 181 -15.97 -9.48 7.71
CA GLY A 181 -14.87 -10.02 6.92
C GLY A 181 -15.10 -9.89 5.41
N MET A 182 -14.72 -10.91 4.65
CA MET A 182 -14.86 -10.88 3.18
C MET A 182 -16.31 -10.78 2.71
N GLY A 183 -17.28 -11.30 3.47
CA GLY A 183 -18.70 -11.12 3.18
C GLY A 183 -19.14 -9.65 3.24
N TYR A 184 -18.55 -8.86 4.13
CA TYR A 184 -18.76 -7.41 4.19
C TYR A 184 -18.04 -6.71 3.02
N VAL A 185 -16.76 -7.01 2.75
CA VAL A 185 -15.96 -6.39 1.69
C VAL A 185 -16.62 -6.58 0.32
N LYS A 186 -17.23 -7.74 0.07
CA LYS A 186 -17.98 -8.02 -1.17
C LYS A 186 -19.13 -7.04 -1.43
N ARG A 187 -19.69 -6.45 -0.39
CA ARG A 187 -20.76 -5.45 -0.51
C ARG A 187 -20.23 -4.05 -0.87
N LEU A 188 -18.95 -3.75 -0.60
CA LEU A 188 -18.40 -2.39 -0.80
C LEU A 188 -18.24 -2.01 -2.27
N GLY A 189 -17.86 -2.96 -3.13
CA GLY A 189 -17.59 -2.70 -4.55
C GLY A 189 -16.16 -2.22 -4.83
N VAL A 190 -15.24 -2.36 -3.89
CA VAL A 190 -13.80 -2.13 -4.09
C VAL A 190 -13.23 -3.15 -5.07
N THR A 191 -12.20 -2.77 -5.81
CA THR A 191 -11.59 -3.62 -6.85
C THR A 191 -10.20 -4.12 -6.47
N HIS A 192 -9.51 -3.36 -5.62
CA HIS A 192 -8.15 -3.65 -5.17
C HIS A 192 -8.09 -3.62 -3.66
N ILE A 193 -7.37 -4.57 -3.07
CA ILE A 193 -7.03 -4.58 -1.65
C ILE A 193 -5.53 -4.33 -1.54
N GLN A 194 -5.16 -3.18 -0.98
CA GLN A 194 -3.77 -2.92 -0.60
C GLN A 194 -3.53 -3.51 0.77
N MET A 195 -2.64 -4.50 0.83
CA MET A 195 -2.15 -5.07 2.08
C MET A 195 -1.01 -4.22 2.60
N MET A 196 -1.13 -3.69 3.82
CA MET A 196 0.02 -3.17 4.57
C MET A 196 1.09 -4.27 4.65
N PRO A 197 2.36 -3.97 5.04
CA PRO A 197 3.46 -4.92 4.84
C PRO A 197 3.15 -6.36 5.29
N ILE A 198 3.34 -7.31 4.38
CA ILE A 198 3.11 -8.75 4.57
C ILE A 198 4.39 -9.59 4.45
N TYR A 199 5.54 -8.95 4.24
CA TYR A 199 6.85 -9.61 4.36
C TYR A 199 7.35 -9.57 5.81
N ASP A 200 8.38 -10.36 6.09
CA ASP A 200 8.97 -10.57 7.41
C ASP A 200 9.57 -9.28 7.99
N TYR A 201 9.05 -8.83 9.11
CA TYR A 201 9.45 -7.63 9.84
C TYR A 201 9.81 -7.93 11.30
N GLY A 202 10.68 -7.09 11.91
CA GLY A 202 11.39 -7.44 13.13
C GLY A 202 10.73 -7.06 14.45
N SER A 203 9.70 -6.22 14.44
CA SER A 203 9.15 -5.60 15.66
C SER A 203 8.11 -6.45 16.40
N VAL A 204 7.69 -7.59 15.83
CA VAL A 204 6.78 -8.54 16.48
C VAL A 204 7.49 -9.86 16.70
N ASP A 205 7.50 -10.36 17.95
CA ASP A 205 7.96 -11.71 18.26
C ASP A 205 6.92 -12.73 17.78
N GLU A 206 7.25 -13.46 16.72
CA GLU A 206 6.38 -14.46 16.11
C GLU A 206 5.99 -15.60 17.08
N THR A 207 6.81 -15.85 18.12
CA THR A 207 6.52 -16.86 19.16
C THR A 207 5.46 -16.40 20.15
N ASN A 208 5.18 -15.08 20.18
CA ASN A 208 4.21 -14.45 21.07
C ASN A 208 3.38 -13.39 20.34
N TRP A 209 3.07 -13.66 19.06
CA TRP A 209 2.43 -12.75 18.11
C TRP A 209 1.10 -12.16 18.60
N GLU A 210 0.38 -12.86 19.49
CA GLU A 210 -0.90 -12.39 20.03
C GLU A 210 -0.73 -11.06 20.79
N ARG A 211 0.36 -10.91 21.52
CA ARG A 211 0.68 -9.72 22.33
C ARG A 211 1.40 -8.63 21.54
N GLY A 212 1.97 -8.98 20.39
CA GLY A 212 2.69 -8.06 19.53
C GLY A 212 1.77 -7.37 18.54
N TYR A 213 2.02 -6.08 18.27
CA TYR A 213 1.40 -5.33 17.19
C TYR A 213 2.40 -4.36 16.59
N ASN A 214 2.48 -4.37 15.28
CA ASN A 214 3.14 -3.33 14.50
C ASN A 214 2.51 -3.27 13.11
N TRP A 215 2.59 -2.12 12.44
CA TRP A 215 2.13 -1.99 11.05
C TRP A 215 2.99 -2.77 10.07
N GLY A 216 4.23 -3.11 10.43
CA GLY A 216 5.15 -3.91 9.62
C GLY A 216 6.17 -3.12 8.80
N TYR A 217 6.35 -1.83 9.05
CA TYR A 217 7.35 -0.99 8.36
C TYR A 217 8.76 -1.15 8.94
N ASP A 218 9.09 -2.34 9.41
CA ASP A 218 10.36 -2.72 10.04
C ASP A 218 11.00 -3.92 9.31
N PRO A 219 11.35 -3.81 8.01
CA PRO A 219 11.72 -4.96 7.17
C PRO A 219 13.00 -5.65 7.62
N VAL A 220 12.95 -6.99 7.70
CA VAL A 220 14.08 -7.88 8.00
C VAL A 220 14.41 -8.75 6.79
N ASN A 221 13.45 -9.50 6.26
CA ASN A 221 13.61 -10.35 5.09
C ASN A 221 12.59 -9.98 4.01
N TYR A 222 13.00 -9.19 3.02
CA TYR A 222 12.14 -8.62 1.98
C TYR A 222 11.43 -9.64 1.07
N ASN A 223 11.93 -10.90 1.01
CA ASN A 223 11.39 -11.93 0.12
C ASN A 223 10.74 -13.08 0.89
N VAL A 224 10.44 -12.90 2.17
CA VAL A 224 9.82 -13.91 3.03
C VAL A 224 8.50 -13.36 3.56
N PRO A 225 7.38 -14.10 3.52
CA PRO A 225 6.14 -13.68 4.17
C PRO A 225 6.26 -13.56 5.69
N GLU A 226 5.48 -12.66 6.29
CA GLU A 226 5.43 -12.42 7.73
C GLU A 226 4.93 -13.65 8.50
N GLY A 227 5.69 -14.09 9.51
CA GLY A 227 5.38 -15.28 10.27
C GLY A 227 4.31 -15.10 11.33
N SER A 228 4.13 -13.88 11.87
CA SER A 228 3.08 -13.60 12.85
C SER A 228 1.67 -13.72 12.24
N TYR A 229 1.53 -13.63 10.91
CA TYR A 229 0.29 -13.85 10.19
C TYR A 229 0.05 -15.32 9.78
N SER A 230 1.01 -16.20 10.04
CA SER A 230 0.92 -17.64 9.77
C SER A 230 0.39 -18.40 10.98
N SER A 231 -0.24 -19.54 10.73
CA SER A 231 -0.68 -20.47 11.79
C SER A 231 0.49 -21.16 12.50
N ASP A 232 1.64 -21.30 11.82
CA ASP A 232 2.85 -21.90 12.36
C ASP A 232 4.11 -21.14 11.87
N PRO A 233 4.66 -20.24 12.67
CA PRO A 233 5.86 -19.49 12.31
C PRO A 233 7.16 -20.30 12.37
N TYR A 234 7.16 -21.47 13.03
CA TYR A 234 8.35 -22.30 13.17
C TYR A 234 8.72 -23.06 11.90
N HIS A 235 7.72 -23.32 11.02
CA HIS A 235 7.89 -24.02 9.74
C HIS A 235 7.73 -23.03 8.58
N GLY A 236 8.86 -22.62 7.98
CA GLY A 236 8.90 -21.55 6.98
C GLY A 236 8.02 -21.75 5.75
N GLU A 237 7.70 -23.01 5.38
CA GLU A 237 6.79 -23.32 4.28
C GLU A 237 5.32 -22.98 4.58
N VAL A 238 4.91 -22.93 5.86
CA VAL A 238 3.50 -22.70 6.23
C VAL A 238 3.09 -21.27 5.88
N ARG A 239 3.90 -20.27 6.27
CA ARG A 239 3.63 -18.86 5.95
C ARG A 239 3.52 -18.59 4.44
N ILE A 240 4.32 -19.31 3.64
CA ILE A 240 4.31 -19.19 2.18
C ILE A 240 3.01 -19.74 1.61
N ARG A 241 2.61 -20.95 2.03
CA ARG A 241 1.37 -21.60 1.56
C ARG A 241 0.14 -20.78 1.94
N GLU A 242 0.05 -20.34 3.19
CA GLU A 242 -1.10 -19.58 3.67
C GLU A 242 -1.24 -18.22 2.98
N LEU A 243 -0.14 -17.54 2.67
CA LEU A 243 -0.18 -16.31 1.86
C LEU A 243 -0.66 -16.59 0.43
N LYS A 244 -0.19 -17.66 -0.22
CA LYS A 244 -0.67 -18.07 -1.54
C LYS A 244 -2.16 -18.42 -1.52
N GLU A 245 -2.62 -19.15 -0.51
CA GLU A 245 -4.04 -19.47 -0.30
C GLU A 245 -4.90 -18.22 -0.17
N MET A 246 -4.43 -17.23 0.60
CA MET A 246 -5.09 -15.94 0.75
C MET A 246 -5.21 -15.21 -0.58
N ILE A 247 -4.13 -15.05 -1.33
CA ILE A 247 -4.12 -14.35 -2.62
C ILE A 247 -5.04 -15.07 -3.62
N GLN A 248 -4.94 -16.39 -3.74
CA GLN A 248 -5.81 -17.18 -4.60
C GLN A 248 -7.29 -17.00 -4.23
N HIS A 249 -7.60 -16.94 -2.94
CA HIS A 249 -8.96 -16.70 -2.47
C HIS A 249 -9.45 -15.31 -2.87
N LEU A 250 -8.63 -14.27 -2.66
CA LEU A 250 -8.97 -12.89 -3.04
C LEU A 250 -9.20 -12.75 -4.55
N HIS A 251 -8.38 -13.38 -5.38
CA HIS A 251 -8.58 -13.43 -6.84
C HIS A 251 -9.92 -14.09 -7.21
N LYS A 252 -10.26 -15.23 -6.58
CA LYS A 252 -11.55 -15.92 -6.79
C LYS A 252 -12.75 -15.06 -6.38
N GLU A 253 -12.60 -14.23 -5.35
CA GLU A 253 -13.64 -13.30 -4.91
C GLU A 253 -13.70 -12.01 -5.75
N GLY A 254 -12.78 -11.83 -6.71
CA GLY A 254 -12.79 -10.72 -7.67
C GLY A 254 -11.91 -9.53 -7.29
N TYR A 255 -10.96 -9.69 -6.36
CA TYR A 255 -10.06 -8.63 -5.92
C TYR A 255 -8.66 -8.80 -6.48
N ARG A 256 -8.04 -7.68 -6.87
CA ARG A 256 -6.60 -7.58 -7.10
C ARG A 256 -5.88 -7.24 -5.82
N VAL A 257 -4.67 -7.76 -5.63
CA VAL A 257 -3.88 -7.60 -4.42
C VAL A 257 -2.69 -6.68 -4.68
N ILE A 258 -2.65 -5.56 -3.96
CA ILE A 258 -1.51 -4.64 -3.95
C ILE A 258 -0.69 -4.90 -2.69
N MET A 259 0.61 -5.06 -2.85
CA MET A 259 1.53 -5.25 -1.73
C MET A 259 2.23 -3.93 -1.37
N ASP A 260 2.19 -3.57 -0.11
CA ASP A 260 2.99 -2.48 0.44
C ASP A 260 4.42 -2.93 0.67
N VAL A 261 5.39 -2.19 0.11
CA VAL A 261 6.81 -2.56 0.13
C VAL A 261 7.69 -1.41 0.65
N VAL A 262 8.60 -1.74 1.56
CA VAL A 262 9.46 -0.80 2.27
C VAL A 262 10.92 -0.99 1.87
N TYR A 263 11.27 -0.63 0.63
CA TYR A 263 12.65 -0.76 0.14
C TYR A 263 13.53 0.47 0.44
N ASN A 264 13.01 1.42 1.18
CA ASN A 264 13.72 2.66 1.49
C ASN A 264 14.64 2.55 2.72
N HIS A 265 14.39 1.62 3.64
CA HIS A 265 15.21 1.36 4.83
C HIS A 265 15.11 -0.10 5.30
N THR A 266 15.92 -0.50 6.28
CA THR A 266 15.84 -1.77 6.99
C THR A 266 15.52 -1.53 8.46
N TYR A 267 14.92 -2.51 9.14
CA TYR A 267 14.57 -2.44 10.57
C TYR A 267 15.74 -1.95 11.43
N VAL A 268 16.93 -2.52 11.23
CA VAL A 268 18.15 -2.11 11.92
C VAL A 268 19.28 -1.91 10.92
N ALA A 269 20.19 -0.99 11.22
CA ALA A 269 21.36 -0.75 10.37
C ALA A 269 22.30 -1.98 10.27
N ASP A 270 22.40 -2.80 11.32
CA ASP A 270 23.13 -4.08 11.31
C ASP A 270 22.28 -5.20 10.70
N SER A 271 21.77 -4.97 9.49
CA SER A 271 20.93 -5.91 8.73
C SER A 271 21.74 -7.01 8.05
N TRP A 272 21.04 -8.00 7.47
CA TRP A 272 21.66 -9.03 6.64
C TRP A 272 22.40 -8.47 5.45
N LEU A 273 21.92 -7.36 4.86
CA LEU A 273 22.57 -6.63 3.78
C LEU A 273 23.92 -6.07 4.24
N GLU A 274 23.95 -5.39 5.38
CA GLU A 274 25.17 -4.77 5.93
C GLU A 274 26.17 -5.83 6.38
N ARG A 275 25.72 -6.89 7.00
CA ARG A 275 26.60 -7.99 7.44
C ARG A 275 27.23 -8.75 6.28
N THR A 276 26.55 -8.77 5.12
CA THR A 276 27.04 -9.43 3.89
C THR A 276 28.03 -8.54 3.13
N VAL A 277 27.72 -7.24 2.93
CA VAL A 277 28.58 -6.29 2.22
C VAL A 277 28.61 -4.96 2.96
N PRO A 278 29.44 -4.84 4.01
CA PRO A 278 29.50 -3.64 4.84
C PRO A 278 29.67 -2.35 4.05
N GLY A 279 28.79 -1.38 4.28
CA GLY A 279 28.80 -0.04 3.67
C GLY A 279 28.26 0.01 2.23
N TYR A 280 27.81 -1.11 1.64
CA TYR A 280 27.34 -1.10 0.26
C TYR A 280 25.87 -0.69 0.11
N TYR A 281 24.99 -1.19 0.95
CA TYR A 281 23.55 -1.04 0.74
C TYR A 281 22.97 0.25 1.29
N TYR A 282 23.71 0.95 2.16
CA TYR A 282 23.25 2.19 2.78
C TYR A 282 23.93 3.44 2.24
N ARG A 283 23.14 4.51 2.14
CA ARG A 283 23.65 5.86 1.91
C ARG A 283 24.42 6.35 3.13
N GLN A 284 25.51 7.03 2.92
CA GLN A 284 26.39 7.56 3.97
C GLN A 284 26.66 9.03 3.75
N LYS A 285 26.76 9.78 4.83
CA LYS A 285 27.26 11.15 4.85
C LYS A 285 28.77 11.18 4.65
N SER A 286 29.33 12.37 4.44
CA SER A 286 30.76 12.55 4.23
C SER A 286 31.64 12.15 5.43
N ASP A 287 31.06 12.14 6.65
CA ASP A 287 31.71 11.69 7.88
C ASP A 287 31.61 10.18 8.12
N GLY A 288 30.98 9.44 7.21
CA GLY A 288 30.76 7.99 7.30
C GLY A 288 29.53 7.57 8.10
N SER A 289 28.80 8.50 8.74
CA SER A 289 27.52 8.18 9.39
C SER A 289 26.44 7.89 8.36
N LEU A 290 25.43 7.09 8.74
CA LEU A 290 24.33 6.74 7.84
C LEU A 290 23.45 7.96 7.54
N SER A 291 22.94 8.03 6.32
CA SER A 291 21.85 8.92 5.93
C SER A 291 20.55 8.45 6.60
N ASN A 292 19.65 9.39 6.90
CA ASN A 292 18.40 9.12 7.61
C ASN A 292 17.21 9.90 7.02
N GLY A 293 17.11 9.93 5.70
CA GLY A 293 15.97 10.54 5.01
C GLY A 293 14.67 9.78 5.23
N SER A 294 14.75 8.51 5.60
CA SER A 294 13.61 7.68 6.03
C SER A 294 13.05 8.04 7.40
N GLY A 295 13.84 8.65 8.28
CA GLY A 295 13.51 8.83 9.70
C GLY A 295 13.66 7.55 10.53
N CYS A 296 14.07 6.42 9.91
CA CYS A 296 14.20 5.10 10.55
C CYS A 296 15.66 4.68 10.84
N GLY A 297 16.60 5.63 10.75
CA GLY A 297 18.02 5.41 11.11
C GLY A 297 18.92 4.99 9.96
N ASN A 298 18.40 4.67 8.79
CA ASN A 298 19.17 4.32 7.61
C ASN A 298 18.38 4.56 6.32
N ASP A 299 19.07 4.79 5.20
CA ASP A 299 18.51 4.90 3.85
C ASP A 299 19.17 3.89 2.93
N ILE A 300 18.38 3.11 2.21
CA ILE A 300 18.85 2.20 1.16
C ILE A 300 19.36 2.99 -0.04
N ALA A 301 20.56 2.63 -0.54
CA ALA A 301 21.20 3.25 -1.69
C ALA A 301 20.69 2.64 -3.01
N SER A 302 19.42 2.89 -3.36
CA SER A 302 18.75 2.30 -4.52
C SER A 302 19.49 2.57 -5.83
N GLU A 303 20.22 3.66 -5.92
CA GLU A 303 21.03 4.07 -7.04
C GLU A 303 22.29 3.22 -7.27
N ARG A 304 22.65 2.30 -6.34
CA ARG A 304 23.75 1.36 -6.53
C ARG A 304 23.29 0.11 -7.26
N SER A 305 24.06 -0.34 -8.25
CA SER A 305 23.62 -1.33 -9.24
C SER A 305 23.07 -2.65 -8.65
N MET A 306 23.75 -3.23 -7.65
CA MET A 306 23.27 -4.48 -7.02
C MET A 306 22.17 -4.24 -6.00
N CYS A 307 22.04 -3.03 -5.48
CA CYS A 307 20.92 -2.65 -4.63
C CYS A 307 19.64 -2.46 -5.47
N GLY A 308 19.73 -1.71 -6.57
CA GLY A 308 18.63 -1.58 -7.54
C GLY A 308 18.20 -2.93 -8.10
N LYS A 309 19.18 -3.79 -8.47
CA LYS A 309 18.87 -5.17 -8.89
C LYS A 309 18.15 -5.98 -7.81
N TYR A 310 18.56 -5.88 -6.55
CA TYR A 310 17.92 -6.56 -5.43
C TYR A 310 16.43 -6.19 -5.33
N ILE A 311 16.12 -4.90 -5.42
CA ILE A 311 14.74 -4.40 -5.34
C ILE A 311 13.92 -4.88 -6.57
N LEU A 312 14.49 -4.78 -7.77
CA LEU A 312 13.86 -5.27 -9.00
C LEU A 312 13.57 -6.78 -8.92
N ASP A 313 14.58 -7.59 -8.54
CA ASP A 313 14.45 -9.04 -8.39
C ASP A 313 13.36 -9.39 -7.35
N SER A 314 13.28 -8.63 -6.26
CA SER A 314 12.27 -8.80 -5.21
C SER A 314 10.86 -8.50 -5.72
N CYS A 315 10.65 -7.40 -6.44
CA CYS A 315 9.35 -7.09 -7.05
C CYS A 315 8.92 -8.19 -8.03
N LEU A 316 9.83 -8.61 -8.93
CA LEU A 316 9.54 -9.69 -9.87
C LEU A 316 9.24 -11.02 -9.16
N TYR A 317 9.95 -11.32 -8.08
CA TYR A 317 9.69 -12.51 -7.26
C TYR A 317 8.27 -12.51 -6.68
N TRP A 318 7.84 -11.41 -6.07
CA TRP A 318 6.50 -11.29 -5.50
C TRP A 318 5.39 -11.43 -6.56
N VAL A 319 5.58 -10.86 -7.73
CA VAL A 319 4.60 -11.00 -8.81
C VAL A 319 4.60 -12.41 -9.41
N ASN A 320 5.78 -13.01 -9.63
CA ASN A 320 5.89 -14.34 -10.25
C ASN A 320 5.47 -15.46 -9.31
N GLU A 321 5.81 -15.37 -8.04
CA GLU A 321 5.63 -16.46 -7.06
C GLU A 321 4.30 -16.35 -6.32
N TYR A 322 3.83 -15.12 -6.04
CA TYR A 322 2.62 -14.88 -5.25
C TYR A 322 1.50 -14.23 -6.07
N HIS A 323 1.70 -14.01 -7.36
CA HIS A 323 0.71 -13.40 -8.26
C HIS A 323 0.22 -12.02 -7.82
N ILE A 324 1.06 -11.25 -7.12
CA ILE A 324 0.75 -9.88 -6.68
C ILE A 324 0.41 -8.99 -7.91
N ASP A 325 -0.58 -8.12 -7.77
CA ASP A 325 -1.13 -7.30 -8.87
C ASP A 325 -0.61 -5.86 -8.89
N GLY A 326 0.22 -5.51 -7.96
CA GLY A 326 0.84 -4.20 -7.92
C GLY A 326 1.54 -3.93 -6.59
N PHE A 327 2.17 -2.77 -6.51
CA PHE A 327 2.95 -2.35 -5.35
C PHE A 327 2.63 -0.93 -4.94
N ARG A 328 2.54 -0.72 -3.63
CA ARG A 328 2.66 0.60 -2.99
C ARG A 328 4.05 0.70 -2.40
N PHE A 329 4.84 1.68 -2.85
CA PHE A 329 6.19 1.91 -2.32
C PHE A 329 6.14 2.93 -1.19
N ASP A 330 6.48 2.48 0.00
CA ASP A 330 6.70 3.30 1.18
C ASP A 330 7.84 4.30 0.92
N LEU A 331 7.64 5.57 1.31
CA LEU A 331 8.60 6.65 1.07
C LEU A 331 9.26 6.58 -0.32
N MET A 332 8.46 6.42 -1.38
CA MET A 332 8.94 6.34 -2.77
C MET A 332 9.86 7.52 -3.13
N GLY A 333 9.67 8.67 -2.46
CA GLY A 333 10.54 9.84 -2.58
C GLY A 333 11.99 9.63 -2.15
N LEU A 334 12.35 8.46 -1.62
CA LEU A 334 13.73 8.03 -1.36
C LEU A 334 14.31 7.13 -2.46
N LEU A 335 13.47 6.63 -3.38
CA LEU A 335 13.91 5.76 -4.47
C LEU A 335 14.17 6.56 -5.74
N ASP A 336 15.14 6.12 -6.53
CA ASP A 336 15.49 6.80 -7.77
C ASP A 336 14.56 6.40 -8.94
N GLN A 337 14.39 7.32 -9.90
CA GLN A 337 13.53 7.13 -11.07
C GLN A 337 14.00 5.98 -11.96
N GLU A 338 15.33 5.81 -12.14
CA GLU A 338 15.89 4.74 -12.98
C GLU A 338 15.44 3.37 -12.48
N LEU A 339 15.46 3.17 -11.14
CA LEU A 339 14.95 1.94 -10.52
C LEU A 339 13.46 1.77 -10.73
N MET A 340 12.66 2.80 -10.40
CA MET A 340 11.20 2.71 -10.46
C MET A 340 10.71 2.46 -11.90
N GLU A 341 11.32 3.10 -12.89
CA GLU A 341 11.04 2.85 -14.30
C GLU A 341 11.49 1.47 -14.74
N SER A 342 12.62 0.96 -14.22
CA SER A 342 13.10 -0.40 -14.49
C SER A 342 12.10 -1.45 -13.96
N VAL A 343 11.54 -1.25 -12.76
CA VAL A 343 10.50 -2.12 -12.20
C VAL A 343 9.25 -2.08 -13.08
N GLN A 344 8.76 -0.87 -13.43
CA GLN A 344 7.57 -0.74 -14.29
C GLN A 344 7.78 -1.40 -15.65
N ASN A 345 8.90 -1.12 -16.31
CA ASN A 345 9.20 -1.67 -17.63
C ASN A 345 9.32 -3.20 -17.61
N ALA A 346 9.92 -3.78 -16.58
CA ALA A 346 10.03 -5.22 -16.43
C ALA A 346 8.67 -5.89 -16.25
N LEU A 347 7.78 -5.28 -15.46
CA LEU A 347 6.42 -5.76 -15.26
C LEU A 347 5.56 -5.61 -16.53
N ASP A 348 5.64 -4.47 -17.20
CA ASP A 348 4.94 -4.23 -18.47
C ASP A 348 5.39 -5.23 -19.57
N ALA A 349 6.69 -5.51 -19.66
CA ALA A 349 7.23 -6.47 -20.62
C ALA A 349 6.75 -7.90 -20.37
N GLN A 350 6.51 -8.27 -19.12
CA GLN A 350 6.13 -9.65 -18.75
C GLN A 350 4.61 -9.85 -18.73
N TYR A 351 3.84 -8.85 -18.29
CA TYR A 351 2.40 -9.00 -18.02
C TYR A 351 1.50 -8.15 -18.92
N GLY A 352 2.05 -7.19 -19.62
CA GLY A 352 1.32 -6.22 -20.41
C GLY A 352 1.29 -4.83 -19.76
N GLU A 353 1.14 -3.81 -20.58
CA GLU A 353 1.20 -2.41 -20.20
C GLU A 353 0.12 -2.05 -19.18
N GLY A 354 0.53 -1.58 -18.01
CA GLY A 354 -0.37 -1.14 -16.93
C GLY A 354 -1.15 -2.26 -16.24
N GLU A 355 -0.83 -3.53 -16.53
CA GLU A 355 -1.49 -4.68 -15.87
C GLU A 355 -1.16 -4.76 -14.38
N LYS A 356 0.05 -4.38 -14.00
CA LYS A 356 0.50 -4.30 -12.60
C LYS A 356 0.57 -2.85 -12.15
N LEU A 357 -0.21 -2.51 -11.13
CA LEU A 357 -0.32 -1.14 -10.62
C LEU A 357 0.89 -0.81 -9.74
N ILE A 358 1.59 0.29 -10.05
CA ILE A 358 2.69 0.83 -9.24
C ILE A 358 2.35 2.24 -8.78
N TYR A 359 2.48 2.49 -7.49
CA TYR A 359 2.39 3.83 -6.90
C TYR A 359 3.11 3.88 -5.57
N GLY A 360 3.28 5.07 -5.01
CA GLY A 360 3.93 5.23 -3.71
C GLY A 360 3.80 6.61 -3.13
N GLU A 361 4.50 6.83 -2.03
CA GLU A 361 4.55 8.11 -1.35
C GLU A 361 5.62 9.01 -1.95
N PRO A 362 5.25 10.17 -2.54
CA PRO A 362 6.22 11.04 -3.20
C PRO A 362 6.94 11.98 -2.22
N TRP A 363 7.25 11.51 -1.04
CA TRP A 363 7.94 12.27 0.02
C TRP A 363 8.96 11.42 0.76
N ARG A 364 9.67 12.05 1.67
CA ARG A 364 10.62 11.50 2.62
C ARG A 364 10.50 12.22 3.94
N ALA A 365 10.96 11.63 5.04
CA ALA A 365 10.89 12.24 6.36
C ALA A 365 11.92 13.35 6.55
N ASP A 366 13.13 13.22 5.96
CA ASP A 366 14.22 14.19 6.05
C ASP A 366 15.11 14.13 4.79
N ASN A 367 16.20 14.88 4.79
CA ASN A 367 17.18 14.90 3.70
C ASN A 367 17.96 13.57 3.62
N THR A 368 18.20 13.11 2.40
CA THR A 368 19.01 11.91 2.11
C THR A 368 20.32 12.29 1.41
N HIS A 369 21.36 11.48 1.60
CA HIS A 369 22.69 11.68 1.04
C HIS A 369 22.98 10.66 -0.07
N LEU A 370 22.76 11.06 -1.32
CA LEU A 370 22.94 10.21 -2.49
C LEU A 370 24.42 9.85 -2.72
N SER A 371 24.69 8.61 -3.07
CA SER A 371 26.05 8.14 -3.39
C SER A 371 26.52 8.56 -4.80
N ARG A 372 25.57 8.89 -5.70
CA ARG A 372 25.77 9.53 -7.01
C ARG A 372 24.57 10.44 -7.32
N PRO A 373 24.70 11.43 -8.20
CA PRO A 373 23.55 12.22 -8.64
C PRO A 373 22.52 11.35 -9.34
N VAL A 374 21.28 11.37 -8.83
CA VAL A 374 20.08 10.74 -9.44
C VAL A 374 18.87 11.61 -9.16
N VAL A 375 17.81 11.44 -9.94
CA VAL A 375 16.51 12.04 -9.68
C VAL A 375 15.69 11.08 -8.81
N LEU A 376 15.24 11.56 -7.67
CA LEU A 376 14.36 10.79 -6.78
C LEU A 376 12.89 10.93 -7.20
N CYS A 377 12.07 9.95 -6.84
CA CYS A 377 10.62 9.95 -7.12
C CYS A 377 9.84 10.79 -6.11
N ASP A 378 10.31 12.01 -5.83
CA ASP A 378 9.62 12.94 -4.94
C ASP A 378 8.58 13.80 -5.69
N LYS A 379 7.79 14.58 -4.95
CA LYS A 379 6.68 15.40 -5.48
C LYS A 379 7.12 16.34 -6.61
N ASN A 380 8.35 16.84 -6.59
CA ASN A 380 8.88 17.76 -7.61
C ASN A 380 9.19 17.07 -8.93
N SER A 381 9.38 15.76 -8.92
CA SER A 381 9.80 14.96 -10.07
C SER A 381 8.66 14.15 -10.70
N LEU A 382 7.43 14.17 -10.16
CA LEU A 382 6.31 13.37 -10.65
C LEU A 382 5.96 13.61 -12.13
N LYS A 383 6.25 14.80 -12.67
CA LYS A 383 6.08 15.08 -14.10
C LYS A 383 7.16 14.49 -15.00
N THR A 384 8.31 14.10 -14.46
CA THR A 384 9.42 13.54 -15.22
C THR A 384 9.47 12.03 -15.19
N ILE A 385 8.90 11.41 -14.16
CA ILE A 385 8.75 9.95 -14.09
C ILE A 385 7.71 9.44 -15.10
N SER A 386 7.77 8.17 -15.43
CA SER A 386 6.76 7.49 -16.26
C SER A 386 5.33 7.82 -15.79
N GLY A 387 4.46 8.21 -16.71
CA GLY A 387 3.03 8.46 -16.43
C GLY A 387 2.25 7.25 -15.87
N LYS A 388 2.86 6.08 -15.86
CA LYS A 388 2.30 4.82 -15.34
C LYS A 388 2.56 4.62 -13.84
N ILE A 389 3.52 5.33 -13.27
CA ILE A 389 3.87 5.26 -11.85
C ILE A 389 3.06 6.32 -11.11
N GLY A 390 2.19 5.87 -10.22
CA GLY A 390 1.31 6.72 -9.45
C GLY A 390 1.94 7.24 -8.15
N ALA A 391 1.29 8.24 -7.56
CA ALA A 391 1.66 8.72 -6.23
C ALA A 391 0.45 9.26 -5.46
N PHE A 392 0.54 9.20 -4.14
CA PHE A 392 -0.47 9.78 -3.25
C PHE A 392 -0.56 11.30 -3.41
N CYS A 393 -1.78 11.81 -3.46
CA CYS A 393 -2.07 13.25 -3.61
C CYS A 393 -2.43 13.86 -2.25
N ASP A 394 -1.44 14.33 -1.53
CA ASP A 394 -1.61 15.02 -0.24
C ASP A 394 -2.32 16.38 -0.39
N ASP A 395 -2.21 17.03 -1.56
CA ASP A 395 -2.91 18.30 -1.83
C ASP A 395 -4.44 18.15 -1.79
N THR A 396 -5.01 17.05 -2.35
CA THR A 396 -6.44 16.75 -2.23
C THR A 396 -6.81 16.45 -0.79
N ARG A 397 -6.05 15.59 -0.11
CA ARG A 397 -6.25 15.24 1.29
C ARG A 397 -6.35 16.48 2.18
N ASP A 398 -5.35 17.37 2.07
CA ASP A 398 -5.25 18.54 2.93
C ASP A 398 -6.28 19.62 2.57
N ALA A 399 -6.63 19.75 1.29
CA ALA A 399 -7.71 20.64 0.86
C ALA A 399 -9.07 20.20 1.43
N VAL A 400 -9.33 18.90 1.50
CA VAL A 400 -10.64 18.37 1.92
C VAL A 400 -10.76 18.31 3.45
N LYS A 401 -9.80 17.70 4.16
CA LYS A 401 -9.92 17.49 5.63
C LYS A 401 -9.01 18.37 6.49
N GLY A 402 -8.13 19.16 5.88
CA GLY A 402 -7.11 19.96 6.57
C GLY A 402 -5.80 19.23 6.79
N SER A 403 -4.73 19.99 6.99
CA SER A 403 -3.36 19.49 7.12
C SER A 403 -3.20 18.47 8.25
N LEU A 404 -2.32 17.51 8.04
CA LEU A 404 -1.91 16.52 9.05
C LEU A 404 -0.87 17.05 10.03
N MET A 405 -0.26 18.20 9.73
CA MET A 405 0.76 18.80 10.62
C MET A 405 0.11 19.46 11.86
N ASP A 406 -1.18 19.82 11.76
CA ASP A 406 -1.97 20.37 12.85
C ASP A 406 -3.33 19.68 12.94
N LEU A 407 -3.60 19.07 14.12
CA LEU A 407 -4.88 18.38 14.38
C LEU A 407 -6.09 19.33 14.24
N ASN A 408 -5.93 20.59 14.57
CA ASN A 408 -6.98 21.60 14.54
C ASN A 408 -7.12 22.29 13.17
N ALA A 409 -6.18 22.07 12.23
CA ALA A 409 -6.29 22.61 10.88
C ALA A 409 -7.53 22.08 10.19
N ARG A 410 -8.35 22.97 9.65
CA ARG A 410 -9.58 22.65 8.95
C ARG A 410 -9.36 22.65 7.44
N GLY A 411 -10.01 21.74 6.75
CA GLY A 411 -10.17 21.75 5.31
C GLY A 411 -11.61 22.09 4.95
N PHE A 412 -11.96 21.84 3.69
CA PHE A 412 -13.29 22.19 3.19
C PHE A 412 -14.44 21.57 4.00
N VAL A 413 -14.38 20.24 4.26
CA VAL A 413 -15.51 19.51 4.84
C VAL A 413 -15.71 19.74 6.34
N ASN A 414 -14.82 20.43 7.00
CA ASN A 414 -14.89 20.73 8.44
C ASN A 414 -14.75 22.24 8.75
N GLY A 415 -15.15 23.08 7.79
CA GLY A 415 -15.32 24.53 7.99
C GLY A 415 -14.06 25.36 7.71
N GLY A 416 -13.08 24.85 6.97
CA GLY A 416 -11.92 25.61 6.51
C GLY A 416 -12.16 26.40 5.20
N GLY A 417 -13.29 26.14 4.53
CA GLY A 417 -13.59 26.72 3.22
C GLY A 417 -12.69 26.19 2.10
N ILE A 418 -13.06 26.44 0.86
CA ILE A 418 -12.24 26.16 -0.31
C ILE A 418 -12.59 27.15 -1.44
N HIS A 419 -11.59 27.58 -2.17
CA HIS A 419 -11.81 28.34 -3.39
C HIS A 419 -12.09 27.41 -4.59
N ALA A 420 -12.92 27.88 -5.53
CA ALA A 420 -13.32 27.13 -6.71
C ALA A 420 -12.12 26.56 -7.49
N HIS A 421 -11.02 27.31 -7.63
CA HIS A 421 -9.82 26.84 -8.32
C HIS A 421 -9.18 25.63 -7.61
N LYS A 422 -9.18 25.61 -6.29
CA LYS A 422 -8.60 24.50 -5.51
C LYS A 422 -9.46 23.23 -5.62
N LEU A 423 -10.79 23.39 -5.61
CA LEU A 423 -11.70 22.27 -5.89
C LEU A 423 -11.54 21.76 -7.33
N HIS A 424 -11.33 22.65 -8.30
CA HIS A 424 -11.03 22.26 -9.68
C HIS A 424 -9.80 21.33 -9.72
N HIS A 425 -8.71 21.71 -9.05
CA HIS A 425 -7.53 20.85 -8.96
C HIS A 425 -7.81 19.50 -8.28
N CYS A 426 -8.61 19.47 -7.21
CA CYS A 426 -9.01 18.20 -6.58
C CYS A 426 -9.76 17.31 -7.58
N LEU A 427 -10.77 17.86 -8.27
CA LEU A 427 -11.59 17.12 -9.24
C LEU A 427 -10.77 16.61 -10.42
N THR A 428 -9.79 17.37 -10.92
CA THR A 428 -8.88 16.94 -11.99
C THR A 428 -7.73 16.05 -11.51
N GLY A 429 -7.72 15.66 -10.21
CA GLY A 429 -6.65 14.87 -9.61
C GLY A 429 -5.30 15.59 -9.59
N TRP A 430 -5.27 16.93 -9.54
CA TRP A 430 -4.04 17.74 -9.63
C TRP A 430 -3.19 17.42 -10.87
N ALA A 431 -3.82 16.98 -11.93
CA ALA A 431 -3.18 16.67 -13.21
C ALA A 431 -3.17 17.88 -14.16
N GLY A 432 -2.41 17.76 -15.25
CA GLY A 432 -2.32 18.75 -16.29
C GLY A 432 -1.30 19.88 -16.03
N THR A 433 -1.45 21.01 -16.73
CA THR A 433 -0.44 22.08 -16.80
C THR A 433 -0.06 22.63 -15.43
N TYR A 434 -1.02 22.87 -14.57
CA TYR A 434 -0.82 23.54 -13.27
C TYR A 434 -0.78 22.57 -12.08
N GLY A 435 -1.01 21.28 -12.30
CA GLY A 435 -0.98 20.27 -11.27
C GLY A 435 0.42 19.68 -11.02
N ALA A 436 0.55 18.86 -10.00
CA ALA A 436 1.78 18.10 -9.69
C ALA A 436 1.95 16.87 -10.58
N PHE A 437 0.86 16.33 -11.12
CA PHE A 437 0.81 15.12 -11.93
C PHE A 437 0.67 15.41 -13.41
N ARG A 438 1.12 14.49 -14.26
CA ARG A 438 0.96 14.58 -15.71
C ARG A 438 -0.49 14.26 -16.13
N THR A 439 -1.01 13.17 -15.58
CA THR A 439 -2.37 12.68 -15.85
C THR A 439 -3.04 12.19 -14.57
N PRO A 440 -4.37 12.09 -14.50
CA PRO A 440 -5.06 11.48 -13.36
C PRO A 440 -4.71 10.00 -13.16
N TYR A 441 -4.13 9.33 -14.16
CA TYR A 441 -3.63 7.97 -14.01
C TYR A 441 -2.56 7.85 -12.92
N GLN A 442 -1.73 8.89 -12.74
CA GLN A 442 -0.71 8.93 -11.70
C GLN A 442 -1.26 9.24 -10.30
N THR A 443 -2.49 9.76 -10.21
CA THR A 443 -2.99 10.31 -8.95
C THR A 443 -3.73 9.27 -8.13
N ILE A 444 -3.25 9.01 -6.91
CA ILE A 444 -4.01 8.30 -5.87
C ILE A 444 -4.72 9.35 -5.01
N THR A 445 -6.04 9.47 -5.15
CA THR A 445 -6.84 10.38 -4.33
C THR A 445 -7.27 9.69 -3.05
N TYR A 446 -7.01 10.31 -1.91
CA TYR A 446 -7.29 9.72 -0.61
C TYR A 446 -7.56 10.78 0.45
N LEU A 447 -8.19 10.37 1.53
CA LEU A 447 -8.44 11.25 2.67
C LEU A 447 -7.81 10.72 3.95
N SER A 448 -7.71 9.41 4.12
CA SER A 448 -6.94 8.79 5.19
C SER A 448 -6.30 7.49 4.71
N CYS A 449 -5.20 7.12 5.35
CA CYS A 449 -4.50 5.85 5.25
C CYS A 449 -4.18 5.37 6.68
N HIS A 450 -3.33 4.35 6.82
CA HIS A 450 -2.89 3.87 8.13
C HIS A 450 -2.17 4.94 8.95
N ASP A 451 -1.40 5.82 8.27
CA ASP A 451 -0.66 6.93 8.88
C ASP A 451 -1.56 8.06 9.37
N ASP A 452 -1.09 8.73 10.41
CA ASP A 452 -1.74 9.89 11.00
C ASP A 452 -3.16 9.60 11.54
N TRP A 453 -4.01 10.64 11.58
CA TRP A 453 -5.39 10.51 12.04
C TRP A 453 -6.28 9.91 10.96
N THR A 454 -7.18 9.01 11.36
CA THR A 454 -8.28 8.61 10.50
C THR A 454 -9.11 9.83 10.07
N LEU A 455 -9.88 9.71 9.00
CA LEU A 455 -10.80 10.77 8.60
C LEU A 455 -11.76 11.12 9.75
N TRP A 456 -12.31 10.10 10.43
CA TRP A 456 -13.20 10.29 11.57
C TRP A 456 -12.54 11.07 12.71
N ASP A 457 -11.35 10.69 13.13
CA ASP A 457 -10.64 11.34 14.25
C ASP A 457 -10.32 12.80 13.93
N LYS A 458 -9.93 13.08 12.67
CA LYS A 458 -9.70 14.45 12.21
C LYS A 458 -10.97 15.29 12.24
N LEU A 459 -12.10 14.74 11.77
CA LEU A 459 -13.38 15.44 11.78
C LEU A 459 -13.87 15.68 13.22
N VAL A 460 -13.83 14.67 14.09
CA VAL A 460 -14.20 14.81 15.51
C VAL A 460 -13.36 15.91 16.18
N SER A 461 -12.04 15.89 15.96
CA SER A 461 -11.16 16.87 16.63
C SER A 461 -11.42 18.32 16.19
N THR A 462 -11.98 18.54 15.01
CA THR A 462 -12.23 19.88 14.45
C THR A 462 -13.68 20.33 14.55
N MET A 463 -14.64 19.41 14.70
CA MET A 463 -16.08 19.71 14.65
C MET A 463 -16.80 19.39 15.96
N ASP A 464 -16.27 18.50 16.80
CA ASP A 464 -16.89 18.12 18.08
C ASP A 464 -16.14 18.78 19.25
N GLU A 465 -16.80 19.71 19.94
CA GLU A 465 -16.23 20.40 21.11
C GLU A 465 -15.86 19.42 22.24
N LYS A 466 -16.60 18.33 22.38
CA LYS A 466 -16.36 17.30 23.40
C LYS A 466 -15.25 16.33 23.03
N LYS A 467 -14.86 16.30 21.76
CA LYS A 467 -13.89 15.36 21.20
C LYS A 467 -14.23 13.89 21.55
N ASP A 468 -15.50 13.53 21.40
CA ASP A 468 -15.96 12.16 21.58
C ASP A 468 -15.66 11.33 20.33
N PHE A 469 -14.45 10.79 20.24
CA PHE A 469 -14.00 9.98 19.10
C PHE A 469 -14.81 8.70 18.91
N THR A 470 -15.39 8.17 19.98
CA THR A 470 -16.19 6.93 19.97
C THR A 470 -17.67 7.19 19.69
N GLY A 471 -18.10 8.42 19.75
CA GLY A 471 -19.45 8.86 19.50
C GLY A 471 -19.90 8.70 18.03
N TYR A 472 -21.12 9.16 17.78
CA TYR A 472 -21.80 9.07 16.48
C TYR A 472 -22.43 10.43 16.12
N GLY A 473 -21.66 11.50 16.23
CA GLY A 473 -22.14 12.86 15.99
C GLY A 473 -22.68 13.03 14.56
N SER A 474 -23.93 13.50 14.44
CA SER A 474 -24.60 13.61 13.15
C SER A 474 -23.91 14.58 12.17
N GLU A 475 -23.25 15.63 12.68
CA GLU A 475 -22.48 16.57 11.84
C GLU A 475 -21.20 15.92 11.32
N VAL A 476 -20.50 15.16 12.17
CA VAL A 476 -19.30 14.41 11.79
C VAL A 476 -19.64 13.36 10.73
N LEU A 477 -20.78 12.65 10.87
CA LEU A 477 -21.26 11.70 9.85
C LEU A 477 -21.55 12.38 8.52
N ARG A 478 -22.19 13.57 8.53
CA ARG A 478 -22.44 14.33 7.29
C ARG A 478 -21.14 14.80 6.65
N ALA A 479 -20.21 15.31 7.46
CA ALA A 479 -18.89 15.73 6.96
C ALA A 479 -18.10 14.56 6.37
N ASN A 480 -18.20 13.36 6.95
CA ASN A 480 -17.59 12.14 6.40
C ASN A 480 -18.23 11.78 5.03
N ARG A 481 -19.56 11.81 4.91
CA ARG A 481 -20.24 11.60 3.62
C ARG A 481 -19.83 12.63 2.57
N LEU A 482 -19.74 13.90 2.95
CA LEU A 482 -19.30 14.98 2.06
C LEU A 482 -17.85 14.75 1.59
N ALA A 483 -16.96 14.36 2.51
CA ALA A 483 -15.58 14.04 2.22
C ALA A 483 -15.47 12.87 1.23
N ALA A 484 -16.21 11.79 1.47
CA ALA A 484 -16.29 10.64 0.57
C ALA A 484 -16.79 11.07 -0.83
N ALA A 485 -17.86 11.87 -0.90
CA ALA A 485 -18.40 12.35 -2.18
C ALA A 485 -17.36 13.12 -2.98
N ILE A 486 -16.56 13.98 -2.35
CA ILE A 486 -15.47 14.69 -3.03
C ILE A 486 -14.42 13.69 -3.53
N ASN A 487 -13.93 12.78 -2.68
CA ASN A 487 -12.90 11.81 -3.04
C ASN A 487 -13.33 10.94 -4.24
N PHE A 488 -14.56 10.43 -4.23
CA PHE A 488 -15.09 9.61 -5.32
C PHE A 488 -15.49 10.39 -6.57
N CYS A 489 -15.60 11.73 -6.51
CA CYS A 489 -15.81 12.58 -7.69
C CYS A 489 -14.49 13.01 -8.37
N CYS A 490 -13.33 12.86 -7.75
CA CYS A 490 -12.03 13.19 -8.32
C CYS A 490 -11.65 12.21 -9.44
N GLN A 491 -10.99 12.68 -10.50
CA GLN A 491 -10.56 11.85 -11.64
C GLN A 491 -9.43 10.87 -11.33
N GLY A 492 -8.66 11.05 -10.25
CA GLY A 492 -7.63 10.10 -9.80
C GLY A 492 -8.20 8.72 -9.43
N ARG A 493 -7.36 7.83 -8.94
CA ARG A 493 -7.76 6.54 -8.39
C ARG A 493 -8.17 6.73 -6.93
N PRO A 494 -9.45 6.48 -6.56
CA PRO A 494 -9.87 6.62 -5.18
C PRO A 494 -9.28 5.52 -4.30
N PHE A 495 -8.76 5.96 -3.18
CA PHE A 495 -8.19 5.14 -2.13
C PHE A 495 -8.80 5.53 -0.79
N PHE A 496 -9.03 4.57 0.09
CA PHE A 496 -9.46 4.81 1.45
C PHE A 496 -9.03 3.71 2.43
N LEU A 497 -8.79 4.10 3.67
CA LEU A 497 -8.43 3.20 4.77
C LEU A 497 -9.62 2.28 5.11
N ALA A 498 -9.38 0.99 5.31
CA ALA A 498 -10.39 0.06 5.81
C ALA A 498 -11.05 0.60 7.07
N GLY A 499 -12.38 0.76 7.02
CA GLY A 499 -13.17 1.33 8.09
C GLY A 499 -13.46 2.82 7.97
N GLU A 500 -12.84 3.56 7.05
CA GLU A 500 -13.21 4.95 6.78
C GLU A 500 -14.71 5.05 6.46
N GLU A 501 -15.22 4.07 5.72
CA GLU A 501 -16.61 3.93 5.29
C GLU A 501 -17.62 3.66 6.43
N PHE A 502 -17.14 3.36 7.63
CA PHE A 502 -18.00 3.28 8.83
C PHE A 502 -17.53 4.19 9.97
N GLY A 503 -16.66 5.17 9.64
CA GLY A 503 -16.16 6.14 10.62
C GLY A 503 -15.20 5.50 11.63
N ARG A 504 -14.24 4.68 11.16
CA ARG A 504 -13.19 4.08 11.99
C ARG A 504 -12.47 5.14 12.80
N THR A 505 -12.36 4.89 14.11
CA THR A 505 -11.59 5.71 15.03
C THR A 505 -10.43 4.93 15.63
N LYS A 506 -9.33 5.63 15.87
CA LYS A 506 -8.20 5.17 16.68
C LYS A 506 -8.15 5.94 18.02
N GLY A 507 -9.29 6.52 18.43
CA GLY A 507 -9.42 7.32 19.66
C GLY A 507 -8.60 8.60 19.64
N GLY A 508 -8.34 9.19 18.47
CA GLY A 508 -7.51 10.37 18.30
C GLY A 508 -5.99 10.10 18.34
N VAL A 509 -5.56 8.84 18.35
CA VAL A 509 -4.14 8.47 18.31
C VAL A 509 -3.58 8.73 16.92
N LYS A 510 -2.63 9.67 16.80
CA LYS A 510 -2.02 10.06 15.53
C LYS A 510 -1.17 8.94 14.93
N ASN A 511 -0.28 8.38 15.73
CA ASN A 511 0.69 7.39 15.30
C ASN A 511 0.51 6.10 16.10
N SER A 512 -0.26 5.16 15.55
CA SER A 512 -0.67 3.93 16.25
C SER A 512 0.13 2.68 15.83
N TYR A 513 1.30 2.86 15.17
CA TYR A 513 2.07 1.77 14.54
C TYR A 513 2.44 0.62 15.50
N CYS A 514 2.66 0.93 16.77
CA CYS A 514 2.98 -0.04 17.83
C CYS A 514 2.00 0.04 19.02
N SER A 515 0.81 0.61 18.80
CA SER A 515 -0.26 0.62 19.79
C SER A 515 -0.84 -0.77 19.99
N LYS A 516 -1.68 -0.96 21.00
CA LYS A 516 -2.41 -2.21 21.18
C LYS A 516 -3.28 -2.51 19.94
N THR A 517 -3.47 -3.78 19.64
CA THR A 517 -4.27 -4.22 18.47
C THR A 517 -5.69 -3.67 18.53
N GLU A 518 -6.28 -3.53 19.71
CA GLU A 518 -7.63 -3.02 19.91
C GLU A 518 -7.80 -1.55 19.47
N VAL A 519 -6.72 -0.76 19.43
CA VAL A 519 -6.73 0.61 18.87
C VAL A 519 -6.84 0.58 17.35
N ASN A 520 -6.28 -0.45 16.73
CA ASN A 520 -6.13 -0.56 15.28
C ASN A 520 -7.17 -1.49 14.64
N GLN A 521 -7.81 -2.40 15.38
CA GLN A 521 -8.76 -3.37 14.84
C GLN A 521 -9.94 -2.71 14.12
N LEU A 522 -10.52 -3.42 13.16
CA LEU A 522 -11.80 -3.04 12.57
C LEU A 522 -12.92 -3.35 13.56
N ASP A 523 -13.64 -2.32 14.00
CA ASP A 523 -14.80 -2.45 14.89
C ASP A 523 -16.05 -2.85 14.08
N TRP A 524 -16.35 -4.14 14.08
CA TRP A 524 -17.48 -4.68 13.31
C TRP A 524 -18.85 -4.27 13.87
N ASN A 525 -18.96 -3.96 15.18
CA ASN A 525 -20.17 -3.36 15.73
C ASN A 525 -20.40 -1.96 15.16
N ARG A 526 -19.33 -1.15 15.05
CA ARG A 526 -19.41 0.19 14.49
C ARG A 526 -19.76 0.16 13.00
N ALA A 527 -19.27 -0.81 12.25
CA ALA A 527 -19.59 -0.98 10.84
C ALA A 527 -21.11 -1.16 10.63
N TRP A 528 -21.76 -1.94 11.44
CA TRP A 528 -23.22 -2.17 11.35
C TRP A 528 -24.03 -1.04 11.99
N LYS A 529 -23.53 -0.40 13.04
CA LYS A 529 -24.17 0.78 13.61
C LYS A 529 -24.18 1.98 12.66
N ASN A 530 -23.15 2.10 11.82
CA ASN A 530 -23.03 3.13 10.78
C ASN A 530 -23.31 2.56 9.38
N GLU A 531 -24.20 1.59 9.25
CA GLU A 531 -24.52 0.96 7.95
C GLU A 531 -24.97 1.99 6.91
N ASP A 532 -25.64 3.06 7.31
CA ASP A 532 -26.02 4.16 6.40
C ASP A 532 -24.82 4.84 5.77
N LEU A 533 -23.73 5.04 6.54
CA LEU A 533 -22.47 5.59 6.00
C LEU A 533 -21.80 4.57 5.06
N VAL A 534 -21.77 3.28 5.42
CA VAL A 534 -21.29 2.20 4.56
C VAL A 534 -22.05 2.18 3.24
N ASN A 535 -23.37 2.26 3.28
CA ASN A 535 -24.23 2.28 2.09
C ASN A 535 -23.97 3.52 1.23
N TYR A 536 -23.65 4.65 1.86
CA TYR A 536 -23.28 5.87 1.15
C TYR A 536 -21.99 5.68 0.33
N TYR A 537 -20.91 5.11 0.91
CA TYR A 537 -19.69 4.75 0.18
C TYR A 537 -19.98 3.77 -0.96
N ARG A 538 -20.76 2.73 -0.71
CA ARG A 538 -21.17 1.74 -1.72
C ARG A 538 -21.86 2.38 -2.91
N GLY A 539 -22.79 3.29 -2.66
CA GLY A 539 -23.53 3.99 -3.71
C GLY A 539 -22.64 4.93 -4.51
N LEU A 540 -21.69 5.63 -3.86
CA LEU A 540 -20.69 6.47 -4.55
C LEU A 540 -19.78 5.63 -5.46
N ILE A 541 -19.29 4.49 -4.98
CA ILE A 541 -18.48 3.57 -5.79
C ILE A 541 -19.29 3.07 -6.99
N ALA A 542 -20.53 2.61 -6.76
CA ALA A 542 -21.39 2.12 -7.82
C ALA A 542 -21.76 3.22 -8.84
N LEU A 543 -22.01 4.45 -8.38
CA LEU A 543 -22.28 5.61 -9.24
C LEU A 543 -21.04 5.95 -10.07
N ARG A 544 -19.85 5.98 -9.45
CA ARG A 544 -18.59 6.28 -10.14
C ARG A 544 -18.34 5.32 -11.32
N MET A 545 -18.72 4.04 -11.19
CA MET A 545 -18.62 3.05 -12.28
C MET A 545 -19.54 3.38 -13.49
N GLN A 546 -20.48 4.30 -13.33
CA GLN A 546 -21.37 4.79 -14.39
C GLN A 546 -20.96 6.16 -14.97
N MET A 547 -19.82 6.72 -14.50
CA MET A 547 -19.42 8.11 -14.77
C MET A 547 -18.08 8.18 -15.53
N PRO A 548 -18.06 7.99 -16.87
CA PRO A 548 -16.83 8.07 -17.68
C PRO A 548 -16.02 9.36 -17.45
N GLY A 549 -16.67 10.48 -17.15
CA GLY A 549 -15.98 11.74 -16.85
C GLY A 549 -15.12 11.71 -15.60
N MET A 550 -15.49 10.90 -14.60
CA MET A 550 -14.71 10.69 -13.37
C MET A 550 -13.62 9.62 -13.57
N GLN A 551 -13.84 8.69 -14.49
CA GLN A 551 -12.95 7.56 -14.77
C GLN A 551 -11.85 7.91 -15.78
N ASP A 552 -11.95 9.04 -16.47
CA ASP A 552 -10.98 9.43 -17.50
C ASP A 552 -9.59 9.64 -16.88
N LYS A 553 -8.61 8.87 -17.37
CA LYS A 553 -7.21 8.91 -16.93
C LYS A 553 -6.26 9.42 -18.03
N SER A 554 -6.83 9.92 -19.13
CA SER A 554 -6.08 10.42 -20.27
C SER A 554 -5.37 11.75 -19.97
N GLU A 555 -4.49 12.15 -20.85
CA GLU A 555 -3.80 13.44 -20.80
C GLU A 555 -4.74 14.65 -20.93
N HIS A 556 -5.98 14.42 -21.39
CA HIS A 556 -6.99 15.45 -21.59
C HIS A 556 -8.18 15.31 -20.61
N ALA A 557 -8.02 14.49 -19.59
CA ALA A 557 -9.07 14.25 -18.61
C ALA A 557 -9.51 15.52 -17.87
N ASP A 558 -8.60 16.45 -17.63
CA ASP A 558 -8.87 17.75 -17.01
C ASP A 558 -9.92 18.57 -17.77
N GLN A 559 -10.00 18.43 -19.11
CA GLN A 559 -10.99 19.09 -19.95
C GLN A 559 -12.43 18.60 -19.70
N ARG A 560 -12.61 17.46 -19.03
CA ARG A 560 -13.90 16.98 -18.58
C ARG A 560 -14.51 17.84 -17.47
N VAL A 561 -13.70 18.54 -16.68
CA VAL A 561 -14.18 19.51 -15.70
C VAL A 561 -14.41 20.85 -16.40
N LEU A 562 -15.64 21.06 -16.89
CA LEU A 562 -15.99 22.18 -17.77
C LEU A 562 -15.88 23.53 -17.06
N TRP A 563 -16.31 23.61 -15.82
CA TRP A 563 -16.17 24.77 -14.95
C TRP A 563 -16.41 24.43 -13.49
N VAL A 564 -15.85 25.27 -12.60
CA VAL A 564 -16.10 25.25 -11.16
C VAL A 564 -16.39 26.69 -10.74
N LYS A 565 -17.42 26.91 -9.91
CA LYS A 565 -17.81 28.22 -9.40
C LYS A 565 -18.23 28.18 -7.94
N GLU A 566 -17.97 29.24 -7.23
CA GLU A 566 -18.47 29.47 -5.88
C GLU A 566 -19.91 29.92 -5.95
N LEU A 567 -20.79 29.28 -5.18
CA LEU A 567 -22.18 29.72 -4.99
C LEU A 567 -22.29 30.61 -3.75
N ALA A 568 -21.49 30.32 -2.75
CA ALA A 568 -21.26 31.04 -1.52
C ALA A 568 -19.90 30.62 -0.95
N GLU A 569 -19.40 31.28 0.08
CA GLU A 569 -18.07 31.04 0.69
C GLU A 569 -17.82 29.56 1.00
N ASP A 570 -18.86 28.84 1.42
CA ASP A 570 -18.80 27.44 1.85
C ASP A 570 -19.57 26.48 0.92
N CYS A 571 -19.93 26.94 -0.29
CA CYS A 571 -20.68 26.13 -1.24
C CYS A 571 -20.13 26.30 -2.67
N VAL A 572 -19.72 25.21 -3.28
CA VAL A 572 -19.10 25.20 -4.61
C VAL A 572 -19.88 24.26 -5.54
N MET A 573 -20.02 24.67 -6.80
CA MET A 573 -20.65 23.88 -7.87
C MET A 573 -19.65 23.66 -9.00
N ALA A 574 -19.61 22.45 -9.53
CA ALA A 574 -18.84 22.08 -10.71
C ALA A 574 -19.73 21.43 -11.78
N CYS A 575 -19.33 21.56 -13.03
CA CYS A 575 -19.93 20.84 -14.15
C CYS A 575 -18.87 19.92 -14.77
N LEU A 576 -19.25 18.65 -14.94
CA LEU A 576 -18.42 17.60 -15.52
C LEU A 576 -19.02 17.15 -16.85
N ASP A 577 -18.21 17.13 -17.91
CA ASP A 577 -18.54 16.41 -19.15
C ASP A 577 -18.49 14.91 -18.90
N ASN A 578 -19.62 14.25 -19.06
CA ASN A 578 -19.76 12.81 -18.84
C ASN A 578 -20.17 12.06 -20.12
N LYS A 579 -19.84 12.64 -21.29
CA LYS A 579 -20.10 11.99 -22.58
C LYS A 579 -19.54 10.56 -22.62
N GLY A 580 -20.35 9.66 -23.16
CA GLY A 580 -20.07 8.22 -23.17
C GLY A 580 -20.78 7.46 -22.05
N GLY A 581 -21.34 8.13 -21.07
CA GLY A 581 -22.16 7.56 -20.00
C GLY A 581 -23.67 7.74 -20.24
N LYS A 582 -24.46 7.23 -19.30
CA LYS A 582 -25.92 7.39 -19.27
C LYS A 582 -26.36 8.85 -19.21
N TRP A 583 -25.63 9.68 -18.48
CA TRP A 583 -25.85 11.13 -18.36
C TRP A 583 -24.75 11.87 -19.13
N GLN A 584 -25.12 12.84 -19.96
CA GLN A 584 -24.15 13.53 -20.83
C GLN A 584 -23.29 14.55 -20.06
N GLN A 585 -23.83 15.09 -19.00
CA GLN A 585 -23.13 16.00 -18.07
C GLN A 585 -23.53 15.66 -16.64
N ALA A 586 -22.67 16.03 -15.69
CA ALA A 586 -23.00 15.99 -14.28
C ALA A 586 -22.78 17.36 -13.62
N ILE A 587 -23.65 17.70 -12.69
CA ILE A 587 -23.47 18.82 -11.76
C ILE A 587 -23.11 18.24 -10.39
N LEU A 588 -22.00 18.73 -9.84
CA LEU A 588 -21.50 18.37 -8.52
C LEU A 588 -21.62 19.61 -7.64
N ILE A 589 -22.34 19.52 -6.53
CA ILE A 589 -22.48 20.61 -5.57
C ILE A 589 -22.02 20.12 -4.21
N PHE A 590 -21.10 20.86 -3.60
CA PHE A 590 -20.54 20.55 -2.29
C PHE A 590 -20.79 21.73 -1.36
N ASN A 591 -21.54 21.49 -0.30
CA ASN A 591 -21.89 22.48 0.71
C ASN A 591 -21.29 22.07 2.07
N CYS A 592 -20.27 22.77 2.53
CA CYS A 592 -19.68 22.55 3.85
C CYS A 592 -20.17 23.53 4.91
N SER A 593 -21.18 24.33 4.61
CA SER A 593 -21.76 25.23 5.60
C SER A 593 -22.73 24.52 6.54
N GLY A 594 -22.87 25.04 7.75
CA GLY A 594 -23.90 24.63 8.71
C GLY A 594 -25.33 25.05 8.30
N ARG A 595 -25.56 25.51 7.06
CA ARG A 595 -26.84 26.03 6.56
C ARG A 595 -27.22 25.35 5.24
N SER A 596 -28.50 25.03 5.10
CA SER A 596 -29.04 24.63 3.80
C SER A 596 -29.21 25.84 2.90
N GLY A 597 -28.99 25.67 1.60
CA GLY A 597 -29.14 26.72 0.58
C GLY A 597 -29.85 26.22 -0.67
N TYR A 598 -29.98 27.08 -1.67
CA TYR A 598 -30.49 26.71 -2.99
C TYR A 598 -29.42 26.97 -4.04
N ALA A 599 -29.24 26.04 -4.94
CA ALA A 599 -28.38 26.18 -6.11
C ALA A 599 -29.23 26.33 -7.36
N GLN A 600 -28.94 27.38 -8.18
CA GLN A 600 -29.52 27.55 -9.49
C GLN A 600 -28.84 26.61 -10.48
N LEU A 601 -29.60 25.77 -11.17
CA LEU A 601 -29.10 24.80 -12.13
C LEU A 601 -28.98 25.39 -13.54
N PRO A 602 -28.06 24.93 -14.37
CA PRO A 602 -28.07 25.19 -15.82
C PRO A 602 -29.37 24.68 -16.46
N ALA A 603 -29.71 25.23 -17.61
CA ALA A 603 -30.89 24.77 -18.37
C ALA A 603 -30.82 23.29 -18.68
N GLY A 604 -31.94 22.59 -18.51
CA GLY A 604 -32.03 21.13 -18.72
C GLY A 604 -32.87 20.44 -17.66
N THR A 605 -33.09 19.15 -17.87
CA THR A 605 -33.75 18.27 -16.90
C THR A 605 -32.69 17.40 -16.25
N TRP A 606 -32.52 17.55 -14.94
CA TRP A 606 -31.48 16.90 -14.16
C TRP A 606 -32.07 15.80 -13.29
N GLN A 607 -31.49 14.59 -13.36
CA GLN A 607 -31.79 13.51 -12.44
C GLN A 607 -30.92 13.64 -11.20
N ILE A 608 -31.49 13.46 -10.00
CA ILE A 608 -30.72 13.38 -8.76
C ILE A 608 -30.02 12.02 -8.73
N LEU A 609 -28.69 12.01 -8.67
CA LEU A 609 -27.88 10.79 -8.64
C LEU A 609 -27.46 10.43 -7.23
N ALA A 610 -27.06 11.42 -6.45
CA ALA A 610 -26.79 11.28 -5.02
C ALA A 610 -27.15 12.59 -4.30
N ASP A 611 -27.52 12.49 -3.05
CA ASP A 611 -27.73 13.64 -2.15
C ASP A 611 -26.94 13.44 -0.84
N GLY A 612 -27.16 14.26 0.16
CA GLY A 612 -26.44 14.18 1.44
C GLY A 612 -26.74 12.93 2.29
N GLU A 613 -27.76 12.15 1.94
CA GLU A 613 -28.21 11.00 2.72
C GLU A 613 -28.15 9.68 1.91
N ASP A 614 -28.41 9.74 0.59
CA ASP A 614 -28.52 8.55 -0.27
C ASP A 614 -27.71 8.75 -1.57
N SER A 615 -26.75 7.88 -1.79
CA SER A 615 -25.90 7.82 -3.00
C SER A 615 -26.40 6.83 -4.06
N PHE A 616 -27.53 6.14 -3.81
CA PHE A 616 -28.25 5.30 -4.78
C PHE A 616 -29.46 6.00 -5.42
N ARG A 617 -29.61 7.32 -5.26
CA ARG A 617 -30.71 8.11 -5.86
C ARG A 617 -30.82 7.92 -7.37
N TRP A 618 -29.71 7.63 -8.05
CA TRP A 618 -29.70 7.39 -9.50
C TRP A 618 -30.50 6.17 -9.95
N GLN A 619 -30.87 5.29 -9.04
CA GLN A 619 -31.77 4.16 -9.30
C GLN A 619 -33.24 4.58 -9.29
N GLN A 620 -33.55 5.79 -8.82
CA GLN A 620 -34.89 6.35 -8.74
C GLN A 620 -35.10 7.36 -9.86
N ASP A 621 -36.31 7.43 -10.41
CA ASP A 621 -36.65 8.42 -11.41
C ASP A 621 -37.08 9.74 -10.74
N SER A 622 -36.08 10.61 -10.48
CA SER A 622 -36.28 11.94 -9.92
C SER A 622 -35.74 12.98 -10.89
N ALA A 623 -36.48 14.10 -11.08
CA ALA A 623 -36.05 15.15 -11.97
C ALA A 623 -36.25 16.54 -11.34
N VAL A 624 -35.29 17.44 -11.63
CA VAL A 624 -35.30 18.85 -11.24
C VAL A 624 -34.86 19.70 -12.42
N THR A 625 -35.31 20.94 -12.52
CA THR A 625 -35.06 21.78 -13.71
C THR A 625 -34.38 23.11 -13.39
N GLU A 626 -34.87 23.89 -12.47
CA GLU A 626 -34.38 25.27 -12.28
C GLU A 626 -33.48 25.45 -11.09
N LYS A 627 -33.89 24.95 -9.94
CA LYS A 627 -33.14 25.06 -8.69
C LYS A 627 -33.30 23.83 -7.82
N ILE A 628 -32.30 23.57 -7.00
CA ILE A 628 -32.32 22.46 -6.02
C ILE A 628 -31.90 22.94 -4.64
N LYS A 629 -32.55 22.40 -3.60
CA LYS A 629 -32.11 22.60 -2.23
C LYS A 629 -30.89 21.71 -1.94
N VAL A 630 -29.84 22.28 -1.39
CA VAL A 630 -28.64 21.58 -0.93
C VAL A 630 -28.60 21.68 0.59
N SER A 631 -28.59 20.54 1.25
CA SER A 631 -28.57 20.49 2.71
C SER A 631 -27.23 20.96 3.27
N GLN A 632 -27.21 21.30 4.55
CA GLN A 632 -25.97 21.57 5.29
C GLN A 632 -25.05 20.34 5.30
N TRP A 633 -23.75 20.52 5.24
CA TRP A 633 -22.75 19.46 5.26
C TRP A 633 -23.09 18.32 4.29
N SER A 634 -23.32 18.63 3.02
CA SER A 634 -23.76 17.63 2.06
C SER A 634 -23.20 17.85 0.66
N ALA A 635 -23.15 16.76 -0.09
CA ALA A 635 -22.95 16.75 -1.53
C ALA A 635 -24.31 16.56 -2.24
N MET A 636 -24.40 17.09 -3.48
CA MET A 636 -25.47 16.82 -4.42
C MET A 636 -24.85 16.51 -5.78
N ILE A 637 -25.19 15.36 -6.34
CA ILE A 637 -24.72 14.93 -7.67
C ILE A 637 -25.94 14.77 -8.56
N LEU A 638 -25.93 15.47 -9.70
CA LEU A 638 -27.00 15.47 -10.68
C LEU A 638 -26.48 15.06 -12.05
N GLY A 639 -27.30 14.36 -12.83
CA GLY A 639 -27.00 13.94 -14.19
C GLY A 639 -27.99 14.52 -15.19
N LEU A 640 -27.50 15.12 -16.28
CA LEU A 640 -28.33 15.64 -17.36
C LEU A 640 -28.94 14.46 -18.13
N LYS A 641 -30.29 14.44 -18.20
CA LYS A 641 -31.04 13.43 -18.96
C LYS A 641 -30.93 13.61 -20.46
#